data_9c1af7994cd482d59a642b382d294e5b
#
_entry.id   9c1af7994cd482d59a642b382d294e5b
#
_cell.length_a   1.000
_cell.length_b   1.000
_cell.length_c   1.000
_cell.angle_alpha   90.00
_cell.angle_beta   90.00
_cell.angle_gamma   90.00
#
_symmetry.space_group_name_H-M   'P 1'
#
loop_
_entity.id
_entity.type
_entity.pdbx_description
1 polymer ?
#
loop_
_entity_poly.entity_id
_entity_poly.type
_entity_poly.pdbx_seq_one_letter_code
_entity_poly.pdbx_strand_id
1 'polypeptide(L)'
;VEFTIAGPVPLIPALADPPPSTPPESTTLIIEAGVIPRRVRRPLDLARFALALAITGGTVFLAWFATGTTTGLEQDLDSSVALLPPAAVLILNIVGGIGTLGLPVAVAISLLMRSRVRQLFDALVALLLAVSALTAIGYAVSLLSDPRLLIALAGSTNPQSGATAPVLGGLLAFLTVARLMGRRPWNVLSVIVIGSLIIVTILSGGIAIAGVGVSLALGWAVGLITRYVVGTPTTRPSGMQIAQALDAGGFPITELRAQESTERGRRYMARTRSGDRLKVTVLDRDLEGAGLASAMWTSLRLRDDSSAGAFNMRRSLDHAALVAYAAEAAGAPEPRLLLTSEIGLDSCLLAYQFIDGETFAEVAALTDAELEAAWRAVRTLHEHQIAHRSLDADHLLRATDGSIWLLGGRSGAVAASDVARRIDLSMLLCTLAMLTSVERSVASGIKVMGIEGLARALPTLQPVALGSPTRRALRKHKGLLVRLRDALVEMRPGADVEQIQLERIRPRTLIMIVLGSIAGYVLLSQLAQVDLVALIANAQWSWLGIGLLLSLVTYVGAAWSLSGFVPERLKLTRTIQAQVAGDFATLVSPPTLGAIAINVRYLQKSGLHPALAAASVGVSQVMAFVVHIVLLLGFGIAAGTQADFTFDPPRAAVIGVAAVAVLALALLAIPAVRRLITSRVGPLLREVGPRLVTVAQRPFKLLEGVGGMVLLNAAYIGVLYACVEAFGESMNIAVVAVVYLAGATIGQAAPTPGGLGAVEAALAAGLTAGGLDAGIAVSAVLLYRLITFWLPTLPGYWAFTNLTRKGLL
;
A
#
# COMPACT_ATOMS: atom_id res chain seq x y z
N VAL A 1 -48.70 37.09 16.49
CA VAL A 1 -49.39 35.81 16.51
C VAL A 1 -49.19 35.21 17.89
N GLU A 2 -50.25 35.30 18.70
CA GLU A 2 -50.27 34.75 20.08
C GLU A 2 -50.29 33.24 20.07
N PHE A 3 -49.42 32.61 20.82
CA PHE A 3 -49.47 31.18 21.12
C PHE A 3 -50.25 30.97 22.43
N THR A 4 -51.39 30.40 22.33
CA THR A 4 -52.23 30.00 23.45
C THR A 4 -51.64 28.73 24.09
N ILE A 5 -51.25 28.81 25.36
CA ILE A 5 -50.75 27.70 26.18
C ILE A 5 -51.95 26.78 26.50
N ALA A 6 -51.92 25.56 26.05
CA ALA A 6 -52.89 24.52 26.39
C ALA A 6 -52.79 24.12 27.89
N GLY A 7 -53.91 23.93 28.52
CA GLY A 7 -54.09 23.70 29.97
C GLY A 7 -53.53 22.36 30.48
N PRO A 8 -53.60 22.12 31.79
CA PRO A 8 -52.88 21.04 32.46
C PRO A 8 -53.43 19.63 32.09
N VAL A 9 -52.49 18.72 31.84
CA VAL A 9 -52.75 17.30 31.64
C VAL A 9 -53.38 16.70 32.91
N PRO A 10 -54.46 15.90 32.81
CA PRO A 10 -55.06 15.27 33.99
C PRO A 10 -54.14 14.24 34.62
N LEU A 11 -53.98 14.31 35.95
CA LEU A 11 -53.29 13.34 36.80
C LEU A 11 -53.95 11.98 36.69
N ILE A 12 -53.19 10.98 36.29
CA ILE A 12 -53.56 9.55 36.35
C ILE A 12 -53.74 9.14 37.82
N PRO A 13 -54.82 8.47 38.23
CA PRO A 13 -54.98 8.03 39.60
C PRO A 13 -53.92 6.99 39.98
N ALA A 14 -53.40 7.11 41.19
CA ALA A 14 -52.43 6.19 41.77
C ALA A 14 -52.95 4.75 41.71
N LEU A 15 -52.25 3.91 40.97
CA LEU A 15 -52.46 2.45 41.02
C LEU A 15 -52.11 1.93 42.42
N ALA A 16 -52.98 1.10 42.96
CA ALA A 16 -52.81 0.41 44.22
C ALA A 16 -51.50 -0.42 44.22
N ASP A 17 -50.84 -0.46 45.38
CA ASP A 17 -49.62 -1.26 45.56
C ASP A 17 -49.83 -2.71 45.11
N PRO A 18 -48.90 -3.25 44.29
CA PRO A 18 -48.96 -4.64 43.87
C PRO A 18 -48.72 -5.54 45.13
N PRO A 19 -49.30 -6.76 45.14
CA PRO A 19 -49.05 -7.71 46.24
C PRO A 19 -47.52 -8.05 46.31
N PRO A 20 -47.00 -8.40 47.51
CA PRO A 20 -45.59 -8.69 47.69
C PRO A 20 -45.17 -9.81 46.74
N SER A 21 -44.31 -9.48 45.77
CA SER A 21 -43.71 -10.43 44.82
C SER A 21 -42.86 -11.41 45.64
N THR A 22 -43.15 -12.70 45.45
CA THR A 22 -42.23 -13.80 45.77
C THR A 22 -40.83 -13.47 45.24
N PRO A 23 -39.74 -13.68 46.03
CA PRO A 23 -38.42 -13.41 45.50
C PRO A 23 -38.19 -14.25 44.24
N PRO A 24 -37.67 -13.64 43.16
CA PRO A 24 -37.48 -14.35 41.91
C PRO A 24 -36.49 -15.50 42.17
N GLU A 25 -36.87 -16.70 41.78
CA GLU A 25 -35.96 -17.84 41.67
C GLU A 25 -34.66 -17.34 41.03
N SER A 26 -33.52 -17.61 41.67
CA SER A 26 -32.20 -17.23 41.16
C SER A 26 -31.90 -17.98 39.89
N THR A 27 -32.41 -17.46 38.79
CA THR A 27 -32.13 -18.00 37.44
C THR A 27 -30.63 -17.76 37.22
N THR A 28 -29.85 -18.81 37.27
CA THR A 28 -28.40 -18.77 37.01
C THR A 28 -28.16 -18.29 35.57
N LEU A 29 -27.53 -17.12 35.43
CA LEU A 29 -27.17 -16.56 34.16
C LEU A 29 -26.02 -17.39 33.52
N ILE A 30 -26.27 -18.06 32.42
CA ILE A 30 -25.28 -18.86 31.69
C ILE A 30 -24.57 -17.97 30.69
N ILE A 31 -23.27 -17.76 30.88
CA ILE A 31 -22.42 -16.98 29.96
C ILE A 31 -21.37 -17.88 29.32
N GLU A 32 -21.61 -18.31 28.11
CA GLU A 32 -20.60 -18.95 27.24
C GLU A 32 -19.97 -17.89 26.33
N ALA A 33 -19.30 -16.93 26.94
CA ALA A 33 -18.51 -15.94 26.22
C ALA A 33 -17.14 -16.56 25.90
N GLY A 34 -16.76 -16.56 24.65
CA GLY A 34 -15.44 -17.04 24.21
C GLY A 34 -14.32 -16.38 25.02
N VAL A 35 -13.20 -17.06 25.18
CA VAL A 35 -12.04 -16.57 25.94
C VAL A 35 -11.57 -15.24 25.36
N ILE A 36 -11.70 -14.16 26.14
CA ILE A 36 -11.19 -12.86 25.75
C ILE A 36 -9.68 -12.87 25.99
N PRO A 37 -8.85 -12.75 24.94
CA PRO A 37 -7.41 -12.72 25.11
C PRO A 37 -7.03 -11.50 25.97
N ARG A 38 -6.20 -11.69 26.98
CA ARG A 38 -5.74 -10.60 27.85
C ARG A 38 -5.02 -9.49 27.10
N ARG A 39 -4.43 -9.81 25.94
CA ARG A 39 -3.76 -8.87 25.04
C ARG A 39 -4.16 -9.12 23.60
N VAL A 40 -4.32 -8.04 22.84
CA VAL A 40 -4.71 -8.07 21.43
C VAL A 40 -3.66 -7.34 20.61
N ARG A 41 -3.25 -7.95 19.51
CA ARG A 41 -2.42 -7.31 18.49
C ARG A 41 -3.31 -6.52 17.54
N ARG A 42 -3.06 -5.22 17.42
CA ARG A 42 -3.88 -4.34 16.58
C ARG A 42 -3.26 -4.22 15.18
N PRO A 43 -3.92 -4.67 14.11
CA PRO A 43 -3.39 -4.54 12.74
C PRO A 43 -3.11 -3.08 12.35
N LEU A 44 -3.86 -2.13 12.92
CA LEU A 44 -3.65 -0.70 12.70
C LEU A 44 -2.27 -0.23 13.19
N ASP A 45 -1.72 -0.83 14.25
CA ASP A 45 -0.38 -0.47 14.73
C ASP A 45 0.69 -0.90 13.71
N LEU A 46 0.49 -2.03 13.01
CA LEU A 46 1.38 -2.47 11.92
C LEU A 46 1.26 -1.56 10.70
N ALA A 47 0.06 -1.13 10.32
CA ALA A 47 -0.14 -0.19 9.23
C ALA A 47 0.51 1.18 9.53
N ARG A 48 0.38 1.68 10.77
CA ARG A 48 1.04 2.91 11.23
C ARG A 48 2.56 2.75 11.28
N PHE A 49 3.06 1.58 11.68
CA PHE A 49 4.48 1.26 11.64
C PHE A 49 5.03 1.33 10.21
N ALA A 50 4.36 0.70 9.24
CA ALA A 50 4.74 0.78 7.83
C ALA A 50 4.72 2.24 7.32
N LEU A 51 3.72 3.04 7.72
CA LEU A 51 3.66 4.46 7.41
C LEU A 51 4.83 5.23 8.04
N ALA A 52 5.17 4.96 9.31
CA ALA A 52 6.29 5.61 9.99
C ALA A 52 7.62 5.29 9.30
N LEU A 53 7.83 4.03 8.86
CA LEU A 53 8.99 3.66 8.06
C LEU A 53 9.01 4.34 6.69
N ALA A 54 7.86 4.47 6.03
CA ALA A 54 7.75 5.20 4.77
C ALA A 54 8.07 6.69 4.95
N ILE A 55 7.61 7.32 6.04
CA ILE A 55 7.96 8.70 6.40
C ILE A 55 9.46 8.80 6.65
N THR A 56 10.05 7.88 7.44
CA THR A 56 11.49 7.87 7.71
C THR A 56 12.30 7.76 6.41
N GLY A 57 11.99 6.78 5.57
CA GLY A 57 12.65 6.62 4.27
C GLY A 57 12.46 7.81 3.35
N GLY A 58 11.25 8.36 3.30
CA GLY A 58 10.93 9.56 2.52
C GLY A 58 11.69 10.79 3.00
N THR A 59 11.81 10.99 4.31
CA THR A 59 12.57 12.11 4.89
C THR A 59 14.07 11.99 4.60
N VAL A 60 14.64 10.80 4.77
CA VAL A 60 16.04 10.53 4.42
C VAL A 60 16.29 10.74 2.92
N PHE A 61 15.41 10.21 2.10
CA PHE A 61 15.49 10.37 0.65
C PHE A 61 15.43 11.85 0.23
N LEU A 62 14.43 12.58 0.73
CA LEU A 62 14.27 14.01 0.43
C LEU A 62 15.47 14.83 0.93
N ALA A 63 15.95 14.56 2.14
CA ALA A 63 17.09 15.25 2.70
C ALA A 63 18.37 14.99 1.89
N TRP A 64 18.58 13.75 1.46
CA TRP A 64 19.75 13.39 0.65
C TRP A 64 19.71 14.01 -0.75
N PHE A 65 18.52 14.09 -1.37
CA PHE A 65 18.36 14.69 -2.70
C PHE A 65 18.24 16.20 -2.70
N ALA A 66 17.70 16.81 -1.64
CA ALA A 66 17.39 18.23 -1.56
C ALA A 66 18.30 18.97 -0.56
N THR A 67 19.55 18.58 -0.46
CA THR A 67 20.52 19.18 0.48
C THR A 67 20.57 20.70 0.40
N GLY A 68 20.51 21.28 -0.81
CA GLY A 68 20.49 22.74 -1.00
C GLY A 68 19.22 23.43 -0.46
N THR A 69 18.07 22.74 -0.48
CA THR A 69 16.79 23.27 0.05
C THR A 69 16.71 23.13 1.56
N THR A 70 17.25 22.05 2.10
CA THR A 70 17.27 21.82 3.55
C THR A 70 18.23 22.79 4.25
N THR A 71 19.41 23.03 3.68
CA THR A 71 20.36 24.01 4.21
C THR A 71 19.85 25.45 4.11
N GLY A 72 19.13 25.80 3.04
CA GLY A 72 18.49 27.14 2.94
C GLY A 72 17.40 27.34 3.99
N LEU A 73 16.56 26.31 4.21
CA LEU A 73 15.53 26.35 5.26
C LEU A 73 16.12 26.42 6.66
N GLU A 74 17.27 25.77 6.91
CA GLU A 74 17.99 25.83 8.18
C GLU A 74 18.54 27.22 8.43
N GLN A 75 19.15 27.84 7.41
CA GLN A 75 19.64 29.21 7.49
C GLN A 75 18.52 30.23 7.76
N ASP A 76 17.37 30.06 7.12
CA ASP A 76 16.20 30.92 7.34
C ASP A 76 15.62 30.74 8.76
N LEU A 77 15.63 29.52 9.27
CA LEU A 77 15.22 29.22 10.65
C LEU A 77 16.20 29.74 11.67
N ASP A 78 17.51 29.59 11.49
CA ASP A 78 18.55 30.12 12.36
C ASP A 78 18.44 31.63 12.45
N SER A 79 18.21 32.32 11.34
CA SER A 79 17.99 33.76 11.31
C SER A 79 16.70 34.17 12.04
N SER A 80 15.62 33.40 11.91
CA SER A 80 14.34 33.64 12.60
C SER A 80 14.43 33.37 14.09
N VAL A 81 15.22 32.42 14.47
CA VAL A 81 15.49 32.04 15.87
C VAL A 81 16.34 33.08 16.60
N ALA A 82 17.31 33.70 15.92
CA ALA A 82 18.09 34.78 16.46
C ALA A 82 17.24 36.02 16.89
N LEU A 83 15.99 36.07 16.39
CA LEU A 83 15.01 37.09 16.77
C LEU A 83 14.25 36.77 18.07
N LEU A 84 14.37 35.53 18.62
CA LEU A 84 13.70 35.17 19.86
C LEU A 84 14.29 35.85 21.08
N PRO A 85 13.47 36.41 21.99
CA PRO A 85 13.96 36.98 23.23
C PRO A 85 14.71 35.92 24.05
N PRO A 86 15.85 36.26 24.70
CA PRO A 86 16.62 35.32 25.52
C PRO A 86 15.78 34.63 26.63
N ALA A 87 14.78 35.33 27.16
CA ALA A 87 13.84 34.78 28.11
C ALA A 87 12.97 33.62 27.53
N ALA A 88 12.59 33.74 26.25
CA ALA A 88 11.83 32.68 25.61
C ALA A 88 12.67 31.41 25.39
N VAL A 89 13.94 31.58 24.98
CA VAL A 89 14.89 30.47 24.84
C VAL A 89 15.18 29.82 26.20
N LEU A 90 15.32 30.60 27.26
CA LEU A 90 15.50 30.10 28.63
C LEU A 90 14.27 29.25 29.06
N ILE A 91 13.05 29.74 28.84
CA ILE A 91 11.81 29.03 29.17
C ILE A 91 11.74 27.70 28.39
N LEU A 92 12.03 27.73 27.08
CA LEU A 92 12.04 26.53 26.24
C LEU A 92 13.05 25.49 26.74
N ASN A 93 14.26 25.93 27.12
CA ASN A 93 15.30 25.06 27.68
C ASN A 93 14.88 24.45 29.03
N ILE A 94 14.26 25.24 29.90
CA ILE A 94 13.76 24.79 31.21
C ILE A 94 12.62 23.77 30.99
N VAL A 95 11.63 24.08 30.15
CA VAL A 95 10.50 23.22 29.86
C VAL A 95 10.96 21.95 29.14
N GLY A 96 11.86 22.05 28.19
CA GLY A 96 12.43 20.90 27.48
C GLY A 96 13.28 20.02 28.42
N GLY A 97 14.19 20.62 29.19
CA GLY A 97 15.09 19.91 30.09
C GLY A 97 14.34 19.22 31.24
N ILE A 98 13.45 19.95 31.95
CA ILE A 98 12.63 19.36 33.00
C ILE A 98 11.64 18.35 32.38
N GLY A 99 11.09 18.64 31.22
CA GLY A 99 10.13 17.79 30.51
C GLY A 99 10.70 16.43 30.08
N THR A 100 11.98 16.37 29.71
CA THR A 100 12.66 15.10 29.30
C THR A 100 12.68 14.05 30.40
N LEU A 101 12.86 14.44 31.64
CA LEU A 101 12.83 13.55 32.79
C LEU A 101 11.48 13.59 33.51
N GLY A 102 10.90 14.76 33.66
CA GLY A 102 9.65 14.97 34.40
C GLY A 102 8.45 14.28 33.77
N LEU A 103 8.33 14.32 32.42
CA LEU A 103 7.20 13.69 31.75
C LEU A 103 7.23 12.14 31.86
N PRO A 104 8.33 11.41 31.57
CA PRO A 104 8.41 9.98 31.79
C PRO A 104 8.18 9.58 33.25
N VAL A 105 8.73 10.35 34.20
CA VAL A 105 8.54 10.09 35.64
C VAL A 105 7.08 10.29 36.04
N ALA A 106 6.44 11.37 35.63
CA ALA A 106 5.03 11.61 35.93
C ALA A 106 4.12 10.54 35.30
N VAL A 107 4.44 10.10 34.06
CA VAL A 107 3.76 8.98 33.39
C VAL A 107 3.99 7.67 34.17
N ALA A 108 5.22 7.40 34.61
CA ALA A 108 5.55 6.22 35.39
C ALA A 108 4.78 6.18 36.70
N ILE A 109 4.75 7.29 37.45
CA ILE A 109 3.96 7.42 38.68
C ILE A 109 2.47 7.16 38.40
N SER A 110 1.92 7.76 37.34
CA SER A 110 0.52 7.55 36.94
C SER A 110 0.20 6.09 36.59
N LEU A 111 1.13 5.39 35.94
CA LEU A 111 0.96 3.96 35.63
C LEU A 111 1.09 3.07 36.86
N LEU A 112 2.01 3.40 37.77
CA LEU A 112 2.17 2.70 39.07
C LEU A 112 0.96 2.89 39.96
N MET A 113 0.44 4.10 40.11
CA MET A 113 -0.79 4.39 40.88
C MET A 113 -2.00 3.62 40.32
N ARG A 114 -2.01 3.29 39.03
CA ARG A 114 -3.07 2.50 38.38
C ARG A 114 -2.76 1.01 38.34
N SER A 115 -1.75 0.54 39.10
CA SER A 115 -1.30 -0.86 39.14
C SER A 115 -0.98 -1.46 37.76
N ARG A 116 -0.46 -0.63 36.81
CA ARG A 116 -0.11 -1.03 35.44
C ARG A 116 1.39 -1.21 35.26
N VAL A 117 2.05 -1.87 36.19
CA VAL A 117 3.52 -2.06 36.21
C VAL A 117 4.06 -2.65 34.92
N ARG A 118 3.36 -3.65 34.35
CA ARG A 118 3.78 -4.26 33.09
C ARG A 118 3.76 -3.29 31.90
N GLN A 119 2.78 -2.37 31.85
CA GLN A 119 2.71 -1.36 30.80
C GLN A 119 3.85 -0.35 30.92
N LEU A 120 4.27 -0.02 32.14
CA LEU A 120 5.45 0.78 32.39
C LEU A 120 6.71 0.07 31.88
N PHE A 121 6.85 -1.23 32.18
CA PHE A 121 7.98 -2.03 31.68
C PHE A 121 8.02 -2.06 30.15
N ASP A 122 6.88 -2.34 29.50
CA ASP A 122 6.78 -2.34 28.04
C ASP A 122 7.17 -0.97 27.44
N ALA A 123 6.80 0.14 28.10
CA ALA A 123 7.15 1.49 27.67
C ALA A 123 8.65 1.81 27.83
N LEU A 124 9.26 1.36 28.94
CA LEU A 124 10.71 1.49 29.16
C LEU A 124 11.51 0.68 28.16
N VAL A 125 11.07 -0.53 27.84
CA VAL A 125 11.69 -1.35 26.78
C VAL A 125 11.62 -0.63 25.43
N ALA A 126 10.48 -0.02 25.09
CA ALA A 126 10.35 0.75 23.85
C ALA A 126 11.28 1.96 23.80
N LEU A 127 11.42 2.67 24.94
CA LEU A 127 12.36 3.78 25.07
C LEU A 127 13.80 3.31 24.81
N LEU A 128 14.25 2.27 25.49
CA LEU A 128 15.59 1.71 25.35
C LEU A 128 15.85 1.23 23.92
N LEU A 129 14.90 0.51 23.31
CA LEU A 129 15.03 0.05 21.93
C LEU A 129 15.10 1.21 20.95
N ALA A 130 14.32 2.27 21.15
CA ALA A 130 14.35 3.45 20.26
C ALA A 130 15.65 4.22 20.41
N VAL A 131 16.12 4.45 21.66
CA VAL A 131 17.41 5.09 21.91
C VAL A 131 18.54 4.28 21.27
N SER A 132 18.59 2.96 21.50
CA SER A 132 19.63 2.08 20.93
C SER A 132 19.59 2.08 19.40
N ALA A 133 18.39 1.98 18.80
CA ALA A 133 18.25 1.98 17.34
C ALA A 133 18.71 3.31 16.72
N LEU A 134 18.30 4.44 17.30
CA LEU A 134 18.69 5.76 16.82
C LEU A 134 20.18 6.01 17.00
N THR A 135 20.76 5.61 18.13
CA THR A 135 22.21 5.72 18.35
C THR A 135 22.98 4.85 17.36
N ALA A 136 22.52 3.62 17.10
CA ALA A 136 23.13 2.74 16.12
C ALA A 136 23.05 3.31 14.70
N ILE A 137 21.90 3.91 14.33
CA ILE A 137 21.74 4.56 13.02
C ILE A 137 22.63 5.79 12.91
N GLY A 138 22.67 6.64 13.95
CA GLY A 138 23.57 7.78 13.97
C GLY A 138 25.04 7.37 13.79
N TYR A 139 25.47 6.32 14.47
CA TYR A 139 26.79 5.73 14.32
C TYR A 139 27.01 5.13 12.92
N ALA A 140 26.02 4.43 12.37
CA ALA A 140 26.09 3.88 11.02
C ALA A 140 26.23 4.99 9.96
N VAL A 141 25.49 6.08 10.10
CA VAL A 141 25.59 7.25 9.21
C VAL A 141 27.00 7.86 9.28
N SER A 142 27.60 7.98 10.48
CA SER A 142 28.97 8.47 10.63
C SER A 142 30.02 7.54 10.01
N LEU A 143 29.79 6.22 10.05
CA LEU A 143 30.66 5.22 9.40
C LEU A 143 30.60 5.24 7.87
N LEU A 144 29.41 5.55 7.30
CA LEU A 144 29.24 5.64 5.84
C LEU A 144 30.01 6.80 5.23
N SER A 145 30.40 7.83 6.05
CA SER A 145 31.19 8.98 5.65
C SER A 145 30.73 9.66 4.34
N ASP A 146 29.43 9.52 3.99
CA ASP A 146 28.85 10.25 2.86
C ASP A 146 28.60 11.70 3.27
N PRO A 147 29.35 12.69 2.69
CA PRO A 147 29.21 14.09 3.07
C PRO A 147 27.79 14.63 2.89
N ARG A 148 27.08 14.15 1.86
CA ARG A 148 25.70 14.59 1.57
C ARG A 148 24.72 14.10 2.64
N LEU A 149 24.86 12.84 3.05
CA LEU A 149 24.01 12.27 4.08
C LEU A 149 24.29 12.88 5.46
N LEU A 150 25.56 13.17 5.75
CA LEU A 150 25.97 13.86 6.99
C LEU A 150 25.43 15.28 7.03
N ILE A 151 25.62 16.08 5.98
CA ILE A 151 25.03 17.43 5.90
C ILE A 151 23.51 17.37 6.03
N ALA A 152 22.87 16.45 5.34
CA ALA A 152 21.41 16.32 5.32
C ALA A 152 20.79 15.96 6.68
N LEU A 153 21.47 15.16 7.49
CA LEU A 153 20.94 14.68 8.77
C LEU A 153 21.57 15.35 10.00
N ALA A 154 22.85 15.69 9.93
CA ALA A 154 23.59 16.30 11.03
C ALA A 154 23.77 17.82 10.87
N GLY A 155 23.43 18.39 9.71
CA GLY A 155 23.68 19.82 9.46
C GLY A 155 25.14 20.19 9.30
N SER A 156 26.09 19.27 9.36
CA SER A 156 27.53 19.51 9.28
C SER A 156 28.28 18.35 8.62
N THR A 157 29.46 18.62 8.10
CA THR A 157 30.39 17.63 7.54
C THR A 157 31.20 16.89 8.61
N ASN A 158 31.11 17.30 9.87
CA ASN A 158 31.86 16.68 10.97
C ASN A 158 31.20 15.32 11.33
N PRO A 159 31.87 14.16 11.18
CA PRO A 159 31.36 12.86 11.56
C PRO A 159 30.99 12.73 13.05
N GLN A 160 31.49 13.61 13.90
CA GLN A 160 31.17 13.63 15.34
C GLN A 160 29.84 14.35 15.63
N SER A 161 29.27 15.07 14.66
CA SER A 161 27.94 15.68 14.79
C SER A 161 26.87 14.60 14.76
N GLY A 162 25.93 14.65 15.71
CA GLY A 162 24.87 13.64 15.82
C GLY A 162 23.88 13.74 14.66
N ALA A 163 23.74 12.69 13.86
CA ALA A 163 22.74 12.60 12.77
C ALA A 163 21.31 12.32 13.27
N THR A 164 21.13 12.03 14.56
CA THR A 164 19.83 11.65 15.16
C THR A 164 19.70 12.23 16.57
N ALA A 165 18.45 12.39 17.03
CA ALA A 165 18.08 12.79 18.39
C ALA A 165 17.53 11.60 19.20
N PRO A 166 18.37 10.73 19.80
CA PRO A 166 17.93 9.47 20.43
C PRO A 166 16.96 9.69 21.59
N VAL A 167 17.16 10.75 22.38
CA VAL A 167 16.30 11.09 23.53
C VAL A 167 14.89 11.46 23.06
N LEU A 168 14.77 12.26 22.01
CA LEU A 168 13.49 12.70 21.45
C LEU A 168 12.71 11.51 20.88
N GLY A 169 13.36 10.66 20.09
CA GLY A 169 12.74 9.45 19.55
C GLY A 169 12.39 8.43 20.64
N GLY A 170 13.25 8.27 21.63
CA GLY A 170 13.00 7.41 22.80
C GLY A 170 11.78 7.85 23.61
N LEU A 171 11.66 9.16 23.87
CA LEU A 171 10.51 9.73 24.56
C LEU A 171 9.20 9.49 23.77
N LEU A 172 9.22 9.68 22.47
CA LEU A 172 8.06 9.42 21.62
C LEU A 172 7.68 7.95 21.59
N ALA A 173 8.65 7.02 21.56
CA ALA A 173 8.40 5.58 21.67
C ALA A 173 7.77 5.22 23.01
N PHE A 174 8.32 5.76 24.11
CA PHE A 174 7.79 5.59 25.46
C PHE A 174 6.32 6.02 25.56
N LEU A 175 6.02 7.26 25.12
CA LEU A 175 4.66 7.81 25.17
C LEU A 175 3.68 7.02 24.26
N THR A 176 4.17 6.51 23.13
CA THR A 176 3.37 5.68 22.21
C THR A 176 2.92 4.38 22.89
N VAL A 177 3.79 3.74 23.65
CA VAL A 177 3.47 2.49 24.38
C VAL A 177 2.69 2.76 25.66
N ALA A 178 2.97 3.86 26.37
CA ALA A 178 2.27 4.26 27.60
C ALA A 178 0.77 4.59 27.38
N ARG A 179 0.34 4.84 26.11
CA ARG A 179 -1.07 5.10 25.70
C ARG A 179 -1.77 6.23 26.48
N LEU A 180 -1.03 7.20 26.93
CA LEU A 180 -1.59 8.37 27.60
C LEU A 180 -1.94 9.48 26.59
N MET A 181 -1.39 9.44 25.37
CA MET A 181 -1.81 10.30 24.28
C MET A 181 -3.30 10.09 23.97
N GLY A 182 -4.08 11.16 23.97
CA GLY A 182 -5.52 11.14 23.78
C GLY A 182 -6.36 11.35 25.03
N ARG A 183 -5.76 11.37 26.23
CA ARG A 183 -6.44 11.74 27.49
C ARG A 183 -5.99 13.12 27.94
N ARG A 184 -6.91 14.04 28.10
CA ARG A 184 -6.62 15.34 28.77
C ARG A 184 -6.33 15.08 30.25
N PRO A 185 -5.32 15.66 30.90
CA PRO A 185 -4.38 16.68 30.41
C PRO A 185 -3.11 16.14 29.72
N TRP A 186 -2.85 14.81 29.75
CA TRP A 186 -1.59 14.18 29.27
C TRP A 186 -1.24 14.47 27.82
N ASN A 187 -2.27 14.60 26.95
CA ASN A 187 -2.06 14.91 25.54
C ASN A 187 -1.43 16.32 25.36
N VAL A 188 -1.98 17.29 26.07
CA VAL A 188 -1.48 18.68 26.04
C VAL A 188 -0.06 18.75 26.57
N LEU A 189 0.22 18.12 27.70
CA LEU A 189 1.53 18.09 28.30
C LEU A 189 2.57 17.42 27.40
N SER A 190 2.22 16.28 26.79
CA SER A 190 3.11 15.57 25.85
C SER A 190 3.42 16.43 24.62
N VAL A 191 2.43 17.12 24.04
CA VAL A 191 2.64 18.02 22.89
C VAL A 191 3.54 19.20 23.26
N ILE A 192 3.35 19.80 24.42
CA ILE A 192 4.18 20.92 24.89
C ILE A 192 5.63 20.45 25.10
N VAL A 193 5.85 19.34 25.79
CA VAL A 193 7.20 18.82 26.06
C VAL A 193 7.91 18.38 24.78
N ILE A 194 7.25 17.61 23.92
CA ILE A 194 7.86 17.19 22.66
C ILE A 194 8.12 18.41 21.75
N GLY A 195 7.17 19.33 21.67
CA GLY A 195 7.31 20.56 20.88
C GLY A 195 8.48 21.44 21.37
N SER A 196 8.60 21.65 22.69
CA SER A 196 9.73 22.39 23.24
C SER A 196 11.07 21.68 22.98
N LEU A 197 11.11 20.34 23.10
CA LEU A 197 12.31 19.56 22.79
C LEU A 197 12.70 19.63 21.30
N ILE A 198 11.73 19.59 20.38
CA ILE A 198 12.00 19.78 18.95
C ILE A 198 12.64 21.15 18.73
N ILE A 199 12.02 22.19 19.27
CA ILE A 199 12.53 23.56 19.12
C ILE A 199 13.93 23.69 19.72
N VAL A 200 14.15 23.18 20.93
CA VAL A 200 15.47 23.21 21.57
C VAL A 200 16.52 22.43 20.77
N THR A 201 16.16 21.27 20.23
CA THR A 201 17.10 20.46 19.42
C THR A 201 17.48 21.16 18.13
N ILE A 202 16.53 21.84 17.48
CA ILE A 202 16.83 22.65 16.28
C ILE A 202 17.68 23.87 16.65
N LEU A 203 17.32 24.58 17.74
CA LEU A 203 18.05 25.76 18.26
C LEU A 203 19.48 25.46 18.66
N SER A 204 19.79 24.25 19.11
CA SER A 204 21.13 23.83 19.48
C SER A 204 22.09 23.67 18.30
N GLY A 205 21.58 23.70 17.05
CA GLY A 205 22.38 23.60 15.81
C GLY A 205 23.13 22.29 15.65
N GLY A 206 22.86 21.30 16.52
CA GLY A 206 23.60 20.01 16.52
C GLY A 206 23.02 18.93 15.61
N ILE A 207 21.80 19.13 15.08
CA ILE A 207 21.11 18.14 14.27
C ILE A 207 20.22 18.86 13.25
N ALA A 208 20.29 18.46 11.99
CA ALA A 208 19.44 18.98 10.92
C ALA A 208 17.95 18.71 11.18
N ILE A 209 17.07 19.55 10.62
CA ILE A 209 15.60 19.38 10.72
C ILE A 209 15.18 17.99 10.24
N ALA A 210 15.81 17.50 9.17
CA ALA A 210 15.57 16.15 8.65
C ALA A 210 16.00 15.06 9.66
N GLY A 211 17.11 15.25 10.38
CA GLY A 211 17.55 14.34 11.44
C GLY A 211 16.57 14.26 12.61
N VAL A 212 15.97 15.41 12.98
CA VAL A 212 14.88 15.47 13.97
C VAL A 212 13.65 14.73 13.46
N GLY A 213 13.25 14.95 12.21
CA GLY A 213 12.12 14.26 11.57
C GLY A 213 12.30 12.74 11.52
N VAL A 214 13.50 12.29 11.14
CA VAL A 214 13.88 10.85 11.14
C VAL A 214 13.80 10.28 12.56
N SER A 215 14.32 11.01 13.57
CA SER A 215 14.30 10.57 14.95
C SER A 215 12.88 10.40 15.51
N LEU A 216 11.99 11.34 15.18
CA LEU A 216 10.58 11.25 15.57
C LEU A 216 9.88 10.09 14.86
N ALA A 217 10.02 10.00 13.54
CA ALA A 217 9.35 8.94 12.76
C ALA A 217 9.82 7.54 13.17
N LEU A 218 11.13 7.38 13.38
CA LEU A 218 11.70 6.10 13.82
C LEU A 218 11.37 5.77 15.28
N GLY A 219 11.39 6.75 16.18
CA GLY A 219 10.95 6.59 17.57
C GLY A 219 9.48 6.14 17.62
N TRP A 220 8.62 6.76 16.81
CA TRP A 220 7.23 6.35 16.66
C TRP A 220 7.11 4.92 16.10
N ALA A 221 7.88 4.58 15.07
CA ALA A 221 7.92 3.23 14.50
C ALA A 221 8.31 2.19 15.54
N VAL A 222 9.39 2.41 16.31
CA VAL A 222 9.82 1.49 17.37
C VAL A 222 8.75 1.35 18.46
N GLY A 223 8.08 2.42 18.85
CA GLY A 223 6.96 2.38 19.78
C GLY A 223 5.80 1.55 19.25
N LEU A 224 5.46 1.69 17.98
CA LEU A 224 4.37 0.95 17.33
C LEU A 224 4.68 -0.55 17.17
N ILE A 225 5.89 -0.90 16.74
CA ILE A 225 6.27 -2.31 16.59
C ILE A 225 6.37 -3.00 17.96
N THR A 226 6.90 -2.32 18.98
CA THR A 226 6.91 -2.84 20.35
C THR A 226 5.48 -3.10 20.83
N ARG A 227 4.58 -2.18 20.61
CA ARG A 227 3.15 -2.31 20.92
C ARG A 227 2.49 -3.48 20.20
N TYR A 228 2.81 -3.68 18.93
CA TYR A 228 2.30 -4.79 18.14
C TYR A 228 2.84 -6.14 18.62
N VAL A 229 4.14 -6.24 18.88
CA VAL A 229 4.80 -7.49 19.32
C VAL A 229 4.31 -7.90 20.71
N VAL A 230 4.35 -6.97 21.65
CA VAL A 230 3.94 -7.22 23.06
C VAL A 230 2.42 -7.35 23.20
N GLY A 231 1.65 -6.77 22.29
CA GLY A 231 0.20 -6.68 22.32
C GLY A 231 -0.28 -5.62 23.31
N THR A 232 -1.47 -5.10 23.08
CA THR A 232 -2.13 -4.13 23.97
C THR A 232 -3.12 -4.83 24.90
N PRO A 233 -3.26 -4.43 26.18
CA PRO A 233 -4.31 -4.96 27.03
C PRO A 233 -5.66 -4.72 26.38
N THR A 234 -6.51 -5.74 26.42
CA THR A 234 -7.84 -5.67 25.81
C THR A 234 -8.73 -4.71 26.59
N THR A 235 -9.47 -3.90 25.86
CA THR A 235 -10.58 -3.08 26.40
C THR A 235 -11.93 -3.68 26.03
N ARG A 236 -11.94 -4.89 25.50
CA ARG A 236 -13.14 -5.59 25.07
C ARG A 236 -14.04 -5.90 26.27
N PRO A 237 -15.34 -5.62 26.18
CA PRO A 237 -16.27 -5.95 27.25
C PRO A 237 -16.36 -7.46 27.46
N SER A 238 -16.44 -7.85 28.74
CA SER A 238 -16.69 -9.23 29.13
C SER A 238 -18.15 -9.62 28.83
N GLY A 239 -18.44 -10.92 28.80
CA GLY A 239 -19.81 -11.42 28.65
C GLY A 239 -20.74 -10.87 29.75
N MET A 240 -20.23 -10.71 30.97
CA MET A 240 -20.99 -10.09 32.06
C MET A 240 -21.33 -8.61 31.78
N GLN A 241 -20.41 -7.83 31.26
CA GLN A 241 -20.68 -6.42 30.88
C GLN A 241 -21.66 -6.32 29.72
N ILE A 242 -21.62 -7.28 28.77
CA ILE A 242 -22.60 -7.37 27.70
C ILE A 242 -23.99 -7.68 28.28
N ALA A 243 -24.06 -8.67 29.20
CA ALA A 243 -25.31 -9.03 29.89
C ALA A 243 -25.90 -7.84 30.66
N GLN A 244 -25.06 -7.11 31.42
CA GLN A 244 -25.49 -5.91 32.17
C GLN A 244 -25.97 -4.79 31.22
N ALA A 245 -25.36 -4.60 30.08
CA ALA A 245 -25.80 -3.61 29.09
C ALA A 245 -27.15 -3.98 28.46
N LEU A 246 -27.41 -5.28 28.22
CA LEU A 246 -28.70 -5.77 27.75
C LEU A 246 -29.77 -5.60 28.84
N ASP A 247 -29.47 -5.94 30.08
CA ASP A 247 -30.38 -5.77 31.22
C ASP A 247 -30.76 -4.31 31.44
N ALA A 248 -29.75 -3.41 31.45
CA ALA A 248 -29.97 -1.98 31.54
C ALA A 248 -30.80 -1.40 30.38
N GLY A 249 -30.74 -2.06 29.21
CA GLY A 249 -31.56 -1.73 28.03
C GLY A 249 -32.97 -2.32 28.06
N GLY A 250 -33.37 -3.01 29.12
CA GLY A 250 -34.72 -3.61 29.26
C GLY A 250 -34.83 -5.03 28.72
N PHE A 251 -33.70 -5.69 28.40
CA PHE A 251 -33.65 -7.08 27.91
C PHE A 251 -32.89 -7.97 28.89
N PRO A 252 -33.48 -8.34 30.05
CA PRO A 252 -32.83 -9.24 30.99
C PRO A 252 -32.67 -10.61 30.36
N ILE A 253 -31.40 -11.10 30.33
CA ILE A 253 -31.05 -12.34 29.69
C ILE A 253 -30.81 -13.47 30.68
N THR A 254 -31.07 -14.69 30.29
CA THR A 254 -30.77 -15.94 31.01
C THR A 254 -29.55 -16.64 30.41
N GLU A 255 -29.26 -16.40 29.15
CA GLU A 255 -28.20 -17.08 28.43
C GLU A 255 -27.54 -16.13 27.42
N LEU A 256 -26.17 -16.19 27.36
CA LEU A 256 -25.37 -15.49 26.36
C LEU A 256 -24.34 -16.45 25.77
N ARG A 257 -24.49 -16.81 24.48
CA ARG A 257 -23.56 -17.70 23.78
C ARG A 257 -22.79 -16.96 22.69
N ALA A 258 -21.46 -17.12 22.65
CA ALA A 258 -20.65 -16.60 21.58
C ALA A 258 -20.88 -17.39 20.29
N GLN A 259 -21.00 -16.68 19.16
CA GLN A 259 -20.99 -17.22 17.80
C GLN A 259 -19.67 -16.90 17.10
N GLU A 260 -19.42 -17.50 15.92
CA GLU A 260 -18.25 -17.18 15.11
C GLU A 260 -18.17 -15.67 14.86
N SER A 261 -17.03 -15.12 15.28
CA SER A 261 -16.73 -13.69 15.12
C SER A 261 -16.36 -13.39 13.68
N THR A 262 -16.88 -12.31 13.13
CA THR A 262 -16.48 -11.82 11.82
C THR A 262 -15.41 -10.74 11.95
N GLU A 263 -14.73 -10.41 10.84
CA GLU A 263 -13.76 -9.30 10.78
C GLU A 263 -14.35 -7.94 11.26
N ARG A 264 -15.68 -7.83 11.31
CA ARG A 264 -16.43 -6.59 11.62
C ARG A 264 -17.10 -6.56 12.98
N GLY A 265 -16.95 -7.57 13.82
CA GLY A 265 -17.55 -7.60 15.17
C GLY A 265 -17.70 -8.99 15.74
N ARG A 266 -17.82 -9.05 17.08
CA ARG A 266 -18.11 -10.28 17.81
C ARG A 266 -19.64 -10.49 17.82
N ARG A 267 -20.06 -11.70 17.55
CA ARG A 267 -21.48 -12.08 17.52
C ARG A 267 -21.83 -12.95 18.71
N TYR A 268 -22.99 -12.69 19.29
CA TYR A 268 -23.54 -13.49 20.39
C TYR A 268 -25.01 -13.77 20.11
N MET A 269 -25.45 -14.92 20.59
CA MET A 269 -26.87 -15.26 20.75
C MET A 269 -27.21 -15.03 22.21
N ALA A 270 -28.22 -14.25 22.49
CA ALA A 270 -28.75 -14.06 23.85
C ALA A 270 -30.20 -14.60 23.92
N ARG A 271 -30.55 -15.18 25.05
CA ARG A 271 -31.94 -15.56 25.36
C ARG A 271 -32.41 -14.72 26.52
N THR A 272 -33.54 -14.04 26.32
CA THR A 272 -34.17 -13.23 27.36
C THR A 272 -34.90 -14.12 28.39
N ARG A 273 -35.28 -13.55 29.55
CA ARG A 273 -36.15 -14.23 30.52
C ARG A 273 -37.54 -14.53 29.99
N SER A 274 -38.03 -13.77 29.00
CA SER A 274 -39.29 -14.05 28.29
C SER A 274 -39.19 -15.22 27.30
N GLY A 275 -37.96 -15.72 27.05
CA GLY A 275 -37.71 -16.82 26.12
C GLY A 275 -37.34 -16.34 24.72
N ASP A 276 -37.40 -15.06 24.43
CA ASP A 276 -37.06 -14.49 23.13
C ASP A 276 -35.57 -14.63 22.86
N ARG A 277 -35.19 -14.83 21.60
CA ARG A 277 -33.81 -14.89 21.15
C ARG A 277 -33.40 -13.57 20.52
N LEU A 278 -32.20 -13.10 20.91
CA LEU A 278 -31.61 -11.87 20.38
C LEU A 278 -30.28 -12.19 19.69
N LYS A 279 -30.05 -11.56 18.55
CA LYS A 279 -28.75 -11.54 17.87
C LYS A 279 -27.98 -10.30 18.29
N VAL A 280 -26.93 -10.49 19.08
CA VAL A 280 -26.15 -9.38 19.63
C VAL A 280 -24.85 -9.26 18.86
N THR A 281 -24.54 -8.05 18.38
CA THR A 281 -23.29 -7.74 17.70
C THR A 281 -22.51 -6.70 18.52
N VAL A 282 -21.31 -7.03 18.94
CA VAL A 282 -20.41 -6.12 19.64
C VAL A 282 -19.32 -5.65 18.70
N LEU A 283 -19.30 -4.35 18.47
CA LEU A 283 -18.30 -3.66 17.68
C LEU A 283 -17.15 -3.24 18.59
N ASP A 284 -15.97 -3.74 18.34
CA ASP A 284 -14.78 -3.38 19.09
C ASP A 284 -13.85 -2.51 18.22
N ARG A 285 -13.36 -1.43 18.75
CA ARG A 285 -12.43 -0.51 18.08
C ARG A 285 -11.15 -1.20 17.60
N ASP A 286 -10.77 -2.29 18.26
CA ASP A 286 -9.60 -3.09 17.88
C ASP A 286 -9.75 -3.82 16.55
N LEU A 287 -11.00 -4.15 16.17
CA LEU A 287 -11.33 -4.83 14.91
C LEU A 287 -11.53 -3.87 13.74
N GLU A 288 -11.91 -2.61 14.02
CA GLU A 288 -12.09 -1.59 12.97
C GLU A 288 -10.77 -1.28 12.23
N GLY A 289 -9.63 -1.39 12.91
CA GLY A 289 -8.31 -1.13 12.34
C GLY A 289 -7.89 -2.07 11.20
N ALA A 290 -8.43 -3.27 11.15
CA ALA A 290 -8.12 -4.25 10.09
C ALA A 290 -8.68 -3.84 8.72
N GLY A 291 -9.75 -3.03 8.70
CA GLY A 291 -10.40 -2.54 7.47
C GLY A 291 -9.97 -1.15 7.01
N LEU A 292 -9.24 -0.36 7.83
CA LEU A 292 -8.95 1.05 7.53
C LEU A 292 -8.13 1.26 6.25
N ALA A 293 -7.10 0.46 6.03
CA ALA A 293 -6.30 0.56 4.81
C ALA A 293 -7.15 0.21 3.56
N SER A 294 -8.01 -0.80 3.65
CA SER A 294 -8.91 -1.17 2.57
C SER A 294 -10.04 -0.13 2.39
N ALA A 295 -10.55 0.45 3.47
CA ALA A 295 -11.56 1.51 3.42
C ALA A 295 -10.96 2.80 2.84
N MET A 296 -9.75 3.19 3.26
CA MET A 296 -9.03 4.36 2.71
C MET A 296 -8.69 4.15 1.23
N TRP A 297 -8.24 2.94 0.85
CA TRP A 297 -8.01 2.59 -0.55
C TRP A 297 -9.30 2.62 -1.37
N THR A 298 -10.41 2.15 -0.79
CA THR A 298 -11.71 2.12 -1.43
C THR A 298 -12.27 3.54 -1.60
N SER A 299 -12.13 4.41 -0.59
CA SER A 299 -12.60 5.81 -0.65
C SER A 299 -11.81 6.66 -1.66
N LEU A 300 -10.50 6.43 -1.78
CA LEU A 300 -9.67 7.09 -2.80
C LEU A 300 -10.01 6.63 -4.22
N ARG A 301 -10.38 5.36 -4.36
CA ARG A 301 -10.61 4.73 -5.66
C ARG A 301 -12.04 4.88 -6.18
N LEU A 302 -13.04 4.77 -5.31
CA LEU A 302 -14.44 4.78 -5.69
C LEU A 302 -15.09 6.16 -5.48
N ARG A 303 -16.03 6.52 -6.34
CA ARG A 303 -16.81 7.78 -6.27
C ARG A 303 -17.87 7.76 -5.17
N ASP A 304 -18.03 6.67 -4.45
CA ASP A 304 -19.11 6.49 -3.49
C ASP A 304 -18.66 6.88 -2.06
N ASP A 305 -19.37 7.82 -1.47
CA ASP A 305 -19.08 8.49 -0.17
C ASP A 305 -19.36 7.63 1.08
N SER A 306 -19.64 6.34 0.90
CA SER A 306 -20.09 5.44 1.99
C SER A 306 -19.03 5.08 3.04
N SER A 307 -17.78 5.52 2.85
CA SER A 307 -16.67 5.25 3.78
C SER A 307 -16.52 6.30 4.89
N ALA A 308 -17.30 7.38 4.88
CA ALA A 308 -17.20 8.47 5.86
C ALA A 308 -17.48 8.03 7.31
N GLY A 309 -18.23 6.93 7.52
CA GLY A 309 -18.51 6.35 8.85
C GLY A 309 -17.40 5.47 9.43
N ALA A 310 -16.44 5.01 8.62
CA ALA A 310 -15.44 4.02 9.02
C ALA A 310 -14.42 4.53 10.06
N PHE A 311 -14.33 5.83 10.27
CA PHE A 311 -13.31 6.45 11.13
C PHE A 311 -13.80 6.77 12.55
N ASN A 312 -15.10 6.66 12.83
CA ASN A 312 -15.65 6.97 14.14
C ASN A 312 -16.74 5.94 14.53
N MET A 313 -16.47 5.17 15.58
CA MET A 313 -17.34 4.11 16.07
C MET A 313 -18.75 4.61 16.37
N ARG A 314 -18.89 5.78 17.01
CA ARG A 314 -20.19 6.37 17.31
C ARG A 314 -20.99 6.69 16.03
N ARG A 315 -20.35 7.29 15.03
CA ARG A 315 -20.99 7.51 13.73
C ARG A 315 -21.38 6.20 13.03
N SER A 316 -20.57 5.16 13.17
CA SER A 316 -20.88 3.84 12.64
C SER A 316 -22.08 3.20 13.34
N LEU A 317 -22.22 3.41 14.66
CA LEU A 317 -23.38 2.99 15.44
C LEU A 317 -24.63 3.78 15.04
N ASP A 318 -24.56 5.12 15.01
CA ASP A 318 -25.66 6.01 14.62
C ASP A 318 -26.14 5.68 13.21
N HIS A 319 -25.20 5.43 12.29
CA HIS A 319 -25.52 5.06 10.92
C HIS A 319 -26.22 3.69 10.84
N ALA A 320 -25.73 2.69 11.57
CA ALA A 320 -26.35 1.37 11.60
C ALA A 320 -27.78 1.42 12.18
N ALA A 321 -27.99 2.23 13.22
CA ALA A 321 -29.31 2.46 13.80
C ALA A 321 -30.24 3.17 12.81
N LEU A 322 -29.77 4.22 12.14
CA LEU A 322 -30.54 4.97 11.16
C LEU A 322 -31.02 4.06 10.00
N VAL A 323 -30.13 3.21 9.46
CA VAL A 323 -30.48 2.28 8.38
C VAL A 323 -31.50 1.25 8.86
N ALA A 324 -31.32 0.68 10.06
CA ALA A 324 -32.24 -0.30 10.61
C ALA A 324 -33.64 0.28 10.83
N TYR A 325 -33.76 1.48 11.41
CA TYR A 325 -35.05 2.14 11.60
C TYR A 325 -35.69 2.57 10.27
N ALA A 326 -34.89 3.01 9.29
CA ALA A 326 -35.39 3.32 7.97
C ALA A 326 -35.93 2.10 7.25
N ALA A 327 -35.24 0.95 7.34
CA ALA A 327 -35.69 -0.32 6.77
C ALA A 327 -36.98 -0.83 7.45
N GLU A 328 -37.10 -0.70 8.77
CA GLU A 328 -38.30 -1.01 9.53
C GLU A 328 -39.47 -0.13 9.09
N ALA A 329 -39.26 1.20 9.01
CA ALA A 329 -40.26 2.15 8.56
C ALA A 329 -40.73 1.90 7.11
N ALA A 330 -39.82 1.39 6.26
CA ALA A 330 -40.15 0.98 4.89
C ALA A 330 -40.92 -0.37 4.82
N GLY A 331 -41.06 -1.07 5.95
CA GLY A 331 -41.68 -2.41 5.97
C GLY A 331 -40.82 -3.47 5.29
N ALA A 332 -39.51 -3.26 5.19
CA ALA A 332 -38.62 -4.24 4.61
C ALA A 332 -38.42 -5.45 5.55
N PRO A 333 -38.26 -6.67 5.05
CA PRO A 333 -38.03 -7.84 5.86
C PRO A 333 -36.57 -7.87 6.37
N GLU A 334 -36.25 -6.96 7.27
CA GLU A 334 -34.98 -6.93 8.01
C GLU A 334 -35.22 -7.15 9.51
N PRO A 335 -34.32 -7.81 10.24
CA PRO A 335 -34.42 -7.95 11.69
C PRO A 335 -34.50 -6.61 12.39
N ARG A 336 -35.47 -6.42 13.27
CA ARG A 336 -35.65 -5.18 14.02
C ARG A 336 -34.47 -4.92 14.93
N LEU A 337 -34.00 -3.68 14.98
CA LEU A 337 -33.03 -3.23 15.94
C LEU A 337 -33.74 -2.90 17.27
N LEU A 338 -33.40 -3.65 18.31
CA LEU A 338 -34.07 -3.56 19.61
C LEU A 338 -33.29 -2.71 20.60
N LEU A 339 -31.96 -2.74 20.55
CA LEU A 339 -31.11 -1.98 21.47
C LEU A 339 -29.80 -1.57 20.81
N THR A 340 -29.41 -0.32 21.07
CA THR A 340 -28.05 0.18 20.86
C THR A 340 -27.49 0.70 22.16
N SER A 341 -26.25 0.31 22.51
CA SER A 341 -25.60 0.75 23.74
C SER A 341 -24.11 0.89 23.56
N GLU A 342 -23.52 1.89 24.18
CA GLU A 342 -22.07 1.99 24.34
C GLU A 342 -21.64 1.15 25.55
N ILE A 343 -20.66 0.24 25.38
CA ILE A 343 -20.12 -0.58 26.45
C ILE A 343 -18.66 -0.21 26.68
N GLY A 344 -18.38 0.39 27.84
CA GLY A 344 -17.04 0.84 28.17
C GLY A 344 -16.60 2.02 27.28
N LEU A 345 -15.29 2.10 26.99
CA LEU A 345 -14.71 3.24 26.28
C LEU A 345 -14.50 2.99 24.76
N ASP A 346 -14.47 1.75 24.37
CA ASP A 346 -14.00 1.34 23.05
C ASP A 346 -14.86 0.25 22.39
N SER A 347 -16.11 0.05 22.84
CA SER A 347 -17.02 -0.96 22.28
C SER A 347 -18.46 -0.47 22.26
N CYS A 348 -19.21 -0.88 21.23
CA CYS A 348 -20.64 -0.62 21.06
C CYS A 348 -21.38 -1.92 20.84
N LEU A 349 -22.63 -1.98 21.33
CA LEU A 349 -23.52 -3.12 21.22
C LEU A 349 -24.72 -2.75 20.33
N LEU A 350 -25.07 -3.67 19.46
CA LEU A 350 -26.28 -3.69 18.66
C LEU A 350 -27.01 -5.00 18.94
N ALA A 351 -28.25 -4.94 19.43
CA ALA A 351 -29.09 -6.11 19.59
C ALA A 351 -30.24 -6.09 18.58
N TYR A 352 -30.36 -7.14 17.83
CA TYR A 352 -31.38 -7.33 16.81
C TYR A 352 -32.31 -8.49 17.22
N GLN A 353 -33.52 -8.44 16.71
CA GLN A 353 -34.41 -9.57 16.71
C GLN A 353 -33.74 -10.77 16.04
N PHE A 354 -33.84 -11.94 16.64
CA PHE A 354 -33.36 -13.17 16.02
C PHE A 354 -34.42 -13.74 15.10
N ILE A 355 -34.04 -14.02 13.87
CA ILE A 355 -34.89 -14.73 12.90
C ILE A 355 -34.34 -16.15 12.76
N ASP A 356 -35.21 -17.14 12.99
CA ASP A 356 -34.83 -18.56 12.86
C ASP A 356 -34.91 -18.98 11.41
N GLY A 357 -33.84 -19.60 10.89
CA GLY A 357 -33.76 -20.00 9.50
C GLY A 357 -32.35 -20.34 9.04
N GLU A 358 -32.23 -20.61 7.74
CA GLU A 358 -30.97 -20.93 7.07
C GLU A 358 -30.60 -19.82 6.07
N THR A 359 -29.32 -19.49 5.99
CA THR A 359 -28.83 -18.55 4.96
C THR A 359 -28.87 -19.21 3.57
N PHE A 360 -28.98 -18.42 2.51
CA PHE A 360 -28.93 -18.95 1.13
C PHE A 360 -27.61 -19.67 0.81
N ALA A 361 -26.56 -19.40 1.58
CA ALA A 361 -25.30 -20.14 1.46
C ALA A 361 -25.40 -21.58 2.00
N GLU A 362 -26.33 -21.84 2.93
CA GLU A 362 -26.56 -23.13 3.59
C GLU A 362 -27.68 -23.97 2.91
N VAL A 363 -28.56 -23.28 2.18
CA VAL A 363 -29.71 -23.92 1.52
C VAL A 363 -29.26 -24.73 0.31
N ALA A 364 -29.58 -26.00 0.27
CA ALA A 364 -29.18 -26.90 -0.83
C ALA A 364 -29.81 -26.56 -2.19
N ALA A 365 -31.07 -26.10 -2.21
CA ALA A 365 -31.78 -25.71 -3.42
C ALA A 365 -32.77 -24.57 -3.12
N LEU A 366 -32.81 -23.58 -4.00
CA LEU A 366 -33.75 -22.46 -3.94
C LEU A 366 -34.86 -22.62 -4.96
N THR A 367 -36.11 -22.36 -4.55
CA THR A 367 -37.28 -22.29 -5.40
C THR A 367 -37.39 -20.92 -6.08
N ASP A 368 -38.15 -20.86 -7.20
CA ASP A 368 -38.37 -19.60 -7.91
C ASP A 368 -39.16 -18.60 -7.05
N ALA A 369 -40.06 -19.08 -6.18
CA ALA A 369 -40.79 -18.24 -5.24
C ALA A 369 -39.89 -17.54 -4.22
N GLU A 370 -38.86 -18.25 -3.75
CA GLU A 370 -37.84 -17.68 -2.83
C GLU A 370 -36.95 -16.64 -3.55
N LEU A 371 -36.57 -16.92 -4.82
CA LEU A 371 -35.86 -15.92 -5.63
C LEU A 371 -36.68 -14.66 -5.82
N GLU A 372 -37.98 -14.81 -6.16
CA GLU A 372 -38.88 -13.66 -6.28
C GLU A 372 -39.10 -12.92 -4.96
N ALA A 373 -39.15 -13.65 -3.82
CA ALA A 373 -39.27 -13.03 -2.50
C ALA A 373 -38.02 -12.19 -2.15
N ALA A 374 -36.81 -12.67 -2.49
CA ALA A 374 -35.56 -11.89 -2.33
C ALA A 374 -35.58 -10.59 -3.17
N TRP A 375 -36.05 -10.67 -4.41
CA TRP A 375 -36.26 -9.48 -5.26
C TRP A 375 -37.29 -8.52 -4.68
N ARG A 376 -38.41 -9.01 -4.14
CA ARG A 376 -39.44 -8.18 -3.49
C ARG A 376 -38.89 -7.45 -2.28
N ALA A 377 -38.11 -8.13 -1.44
CA ALA A 377 -37.48 -7.52 -0.28
C ALA A 377 -36.56 -6.34 -0.67
N VAL A 378 -35.74 -6.51 -1.70
CA VAL A 378 -34.86 -5.43 -2.22
C VAL A 378 -35.70 -4.32 -2.87
N ARG A 379 -36.77 -4.66 -3.60
CA ARG A 379 -37.65 -3.65 -4.18
C ARG A 379 -38.27 -2.74 -3.10
N THR A 380 -38.75 -3.29 -1.99
CA THR A 380 -39.28 -2.53 -0.86
C THR A 380 -38.28 -1.50 -0.33
N LEU A 381 -37.02 -1.87 -0.17
CA LEU A 381 -35.96 -0.92 0.21
C LEU A 381 -35.75 0.18 -0.84
N HIS A 382 -35.68 -0.20 -2.12
CA HIS A 382 -35.43 0.73 -3.22
C HIS A 382 -36.56 1.73 -3.46
N GLU A 383 -37.80 1.34 -3.23
CA GLU A 383 -38.97 2.23 -3.29
C GLU A 383 -38.86 3.36 -2.26
N HIS A 384 -38.22 3.12 -1.11
CA HIS A 384 -37.96 4.08 -0.06
C HIS A 384 -36.54 4.70 -0.14
N GLN A 385 -35.86 4.57 -1.29
CA GLN A 385 -34.52 5.09 -1.52
C GLN A 385 -33.46 4.56 -0.53
N ILE A 386 -33.60 3.33 -0.07
CA ILE A 386 -32.65 2.65 0.79
C ILE A 386 -31.89 1.62 -0.06
N ALA A 387 -30.55 1.59 0.05
CA ALA A 387 -29.72 0.56 -0.53
C ALA A 387 -29.14 -0.33 0.57
N HIS A 388 -29.17 -1.65 0.37
CA HIS A 388 -28.70 -2.62 1.37
C HIS A 388 -27.19 -2.82 1.36
N ARG A 389 -26.57 -2.84 0.17
CA ARG A 389 -25.11 -2.89 -0.08
C ARG A 389 -24.37 -4.16 0.38
N SER A 390 -25.08 -5.18 0.83
CA SER A 390 -24.52 -6.45 1.30
C SER A 390 -25.42 -7.62 0.89
N LEU A 391 -25.73 -7.75 -0.40
CA LEU A 391 -26.66 -8.77 -0.93
C LEU A 391 -25.88 -9.99 -1.44
N ASP A 392 -25.10 -10.63 -0.57
CA ASP A 392 -24.48 -11.93 -0.83
C ASP A 392 -25.25 -13.08 -0.17
N ALA A 393 -24.85 -14.32 -0.43
CA ALA A 393 -25.56 -15.51 0.02
C ALA A 393 -25.67 -15.63 1.56
N ASP A 394 -24.72 -15.09 2.32
CA ASP A 394 -24.72 -15.09 3.79
C ASP A 394 -25.66 -14.03 4.39
N HIS A 395 -26.13 -13.09 3.58
CA HIS A 395 -27.01 -12.00 3.99
C HIS A 395 -28.46 -12.15 3.52
N LEU A 396 -28.78 -13.25 2.87
CA LEU A 396 -30.14 -13.66 2.51
C LEU A 396 -30.52 -14.86 3.38
N LEU A 397 -31.60 -14.75 4.16
CA LEU A 397 -32.05 -15.80 5.08
C LEU A 397 -33.44 -16.30 4.65
N ARG A 398 -33.59 -17.62 4.59
CA ARG A 398 -34.89 -18.29 4.53
C ARG A 398 -35.32 -18.64 5.95
N ALA A 399 -36.34 -17.96 6.46
CA ALA A 399 -36.89 -18.26 7.78
C ALA A 399 -37.65 -19.59 7.79
N THR A 400 -37.90 -20.10 8.99
CA THR A 400 -38.62 -21.38 9.19
C THR A 400 -40.05 -21.39 8.67
N ASP A 401 -40.68 -20.22 8.56
CA ASP A 401 -41.99 -19.99 7.97
C ASP A 401 -41.98 -19.85 6.43
N GLY A 402 -40.77 -19.95 5.81
CA GLY A 402 -40.53 -19.79 4.38
C GLY A 402 -40.41 -18.35 3.91
N SER A 403 -40.55 -17.37 4.79
CA SER A 403 -40.30 -15.95 4.44
C SER A 403 -38.83 -15.66 4.22
N ILE A 404 -38.52 -14.71 3.34
CA ILE A 404 -37.14 -14.31 3.05
C ILE A 404 -36.80 -13.01 3.75
N TRP A 405 -35.70 -13.02 4.48
CA TRP A 405 -35.21 -11.90 5.25
C TRP A 405 -33.83 -11.43 4.75
N LEU A 406 -33.61 -10.10 4.81
CA LEU A 406 -32.35 -9.48 4.51
C LEU A 406 -31.57 -9.28 5.82
N LEU A 407 -30.32 -9.75 5.85
CA LEU A 407 -29.44 -9.62 7.01
C LEU A 407 -28.31 -8.62 6.77
N GLY A 408 -27.92 -7.91 7.80
CA GLY A 408 -26.69 -7.10 7.74
C GLY A 408 -26.83 -5.75 7.07
N GLY A 409 -28.02 -5.15 7.09
CA GLY A 409 -28.31 -3.81 6.56
C GLY A 409 -27.44 -2.67 7.13
N ARG A 410 -26.60 -2.94 8.12
CA ARG A 410 -25.66 -1.98 8.71
C ARG A 410 -24.75 -1.27 7.68
N SER A 411 -24.45 -1.91 6.56
CA SER A 411 -23.67 -1.32 5.47
C SER A 411 -24.53 -0.51 4.49
N GLY A 412 -25.83 -0.50 4.68
CA GLY A 412 -26.82 0.16 3.83
C GLY A 412 -26.65 1.68 3.79
N ALA A 413 -27.42 2.31 2.95
CA ALA A 413 -27.48 3.76 2.83
C ALA A 413 -28.92 4.23 2.76
N VAL A 414 -29.28 5.21 3.59
CA VAL A 414 -30.55 5.94 3.52
C VAL A 414 -30.38 7.11 2.55
N ALA A 415 -31.42 7.49 1.84
CA ALA A 415 -31.37 8.43 0.72
C ALA A 415 -30.32 8.02 -0.34
N ALA A 416 -30.31 6.72 -0.65
CA ALA A 416 -29.33 6.10 -1.51
C ALA A 416 -29.37 6.64 -2.93
N SER A 417 -28.21 6.92 -3.49
CA SER A 417 -28.06 7.33 -4.88
C SER A 417 -28.59 6.26 -5.84
N ASP A 418 -28.96 6.65 -7.04
CA ASP A 418 -29.38 5.72 -8.08
C ASP A 418 -28.28 4.67 -8.39
N VAL A 419 -27.01 5.09 -8.35
CA VAL A 419 -25.86 4.19 -8.54
C VAL A 419 -25.80 3.14 -7.44
N ALA A 420 -26.02 3.50 -6.17
CA ALA A 420 -25.98 2.56 -5.06
C ALA A 420 -27.09 1.48 -5.19
N ARG A 421 -28.30 1.88 -5.59
CA ARG A 421 -29.40 0.96 -5.85
C ARG A 421 -29.14 0.04 -7.06
N ARG A 422 -28.53 0.55 -8.13
CA ARG A 422 -28.11 -0.29 -9.28
C ARG A 422 -27.03 -1.29 -8.90
N ILE A 423 -26.14 -0.93 -7.96
CA ILE A 423 -25.14 -1.87 -7.41
C ILE A 423 -25.85 -3.01 -6.66
N ASP A 424 -26.86 -2.71 -5.85
CA ASP A 424 -27.65 -3.74 -5.16
C ASP A 424 -28.29 -4.73 -6.15
N LEU A 425 -28.90 -4.21 -7.24
CA LEU A 425 -29.46 -5.07 -8.30
C LEU A 425 -28.39 -5.99 -8.90
N SER A 426 -27.21 -5.44 -9.19
CA SER A 426 -26.09 -6.22 -9.74
C SER A 426 -25.57 -7.25 -8.74
N MET A 427 -25.53 -6.93 -7.46
CA MET A 427 -25.10 -7.85 -6.40
C MET A 427 -26.10 -9.00 -6.24
N LEU A 428 -27.39 -8.70 -6.12
CA LEU A 428 -28.42 -9.72 -5.97
C LEU A 428 -28.49 -10.61 -7.21
N LEU A 429 -28.46 -10.02 -8.42
CA LEU A 429 -28.46 -10.76 -9.67
C LEU A 429 -27.28 -11.76 -9.76
N CYS A 430 -26.07 -11.30 -9.43
CA CYS A 430 -24.88 -12.15 -9.41
C CYS A 430 -24.99 -13.25 -8.33
N THR A 431 -25.46 -12.91 -7.14
CA THR A 431 -25.61 -13.85 -6.02
C THR A 431 -26.59 -14.97 -6.38
N LEU A 432 -27.78 -14.62 -6.86
CA LEU A 432 -28.78 -15.61 -7.25
C LEU A 432 -28.33 -16.45 -8.45
N ALA A 433 -27.64 -15.85 -9.43
CA ALA A 433 -27.09 -16.58 -10.56
C ALA A 433 -25.96 -17.56 -10.17
N MET A 434 -25.18 -17.27 -9.13
CA MET A 434 -24.16 -18.18 -8.61
C MET A 434 -24.77 -19.35 -7.83
N LEU A 435 -25.91 -19.13 -7.16
CA LEU A 435 -26.60 -20.13 -6.37
C LEU A 435 -27.51 -21.03 -7.22
N THR A 436 -27.98 -20.55 -8.37
CA THR A 436 -28.94 -21.29 -9.24
C THR A 436 -28.43 -21.32 -10.68
N SER A 437 -28.98 -20.49 -11.57
CA SER A 437 -28.50 -20.28 -12.94
C SER A 437 -28.76 -18.85 -13.40
N VAL A 438 -28.13 -18.45 -14.52
CA VAL A 438 -28.34 -17.12 -15.13
C VAL A 438 -29.79 -16.91 -15.49
N GLU A 439 -30.41 -17.94 -16.11
CA GLU A 439 -31.78 -17.89 -16.63
C GLU A 439 -32.79 -17.72 -15.48
N ARG A 440 -32.63 -18.49 -14.40
CA ARG A 440 -33.56 -18.42 -13.24
C ARG A 440 -33.40 -17.11 -12.50
N SER A 441 -32.17 -16.63 -12.33
CA SER A 441 -31.88 -15.34 -11.66
C SER A 441 -32.46 -14.16 -12.45
N VAL A 442 -32.32 -14.16 -13.77
CA VAL A 442 -32.88 -13.11 -14.63
C VAL A 442 -34.39 -13.19 -14.70
N ALA A 443 -34.96 -14.39 -14.89
CA ALA A 443 -36.40 -14.56 -14.96
C ALA A 443 -37.12 -14.13 -13.68
N SER A 444 -36.62 -14.51 -12.49
CA SER A 444 -37.17 -14.07 -11.21
C SER A 444 -37.04 -12.55 -11.01
N GLY A 445 -35.90 -11.96 -11.44
CA GLY A 445 -35.68 -10.53 -11.39
C GLY A 445 -36.67 -9.75 -12.29
N ILE A 446 -36.89 -10.19 -13.50
CA ILE A 446 -37.86 -9.59 -14.44
C ILE A 446 -39.29 -9.67 -13.90
N LYS A 447 -39.66 -10.79 -13.31
CA LYS A 447 -41.03 -10.99 -12.79
C LYS A 447 -41.36 -9.98 -11.68
N VAL A 448 -40.38 -9.58 -10.86
CA VAL A 448 -40.58 -8.67 -9.73
C VAL A 448 -40.23 -7.22 -10.08
N MET A 449 -39.13 -6.96 -10.73
CA MET A 449 -38.60 -5.61 -11.01
C MET A 449 -39.04 -5.08 -12.38
N GLY A 450 -39.58 -5.96 -13.25
CA GLY A 450 -39.79 -5.66 -14.66
C GLY A 450 -38.47 -5.64 -15.47
N ILE A 451 -38.63 -5.74 -16.80
CA ILE A 451 -37.44 -5.72 -17.71
C ILE A 451 -36.65 -4.42 -17.55
N GLU A 452 -37.33 -3.28 -17.48
CA GLU A 452 -36.69 -1.96 -17.32
C GLU A 452 -35.99 -1.80 -15.97
N GLY A 453 -36.62 -2.25 -14.89
CA GLY A 453 -36.08 -2.22 -13.55
C GLY A 453 -34.79 -3.03 -13.42
N LEU A 454 -34.79 -4.25 -13.97
CA LEU A 454 -33.63 -5.13 -13.92
C LEU A 454 -32.51 -4.69 -14.86
N ALA A 455 -32.83 -4.15 -16.04
CA ALA A 455 -31.85 -3.64 -17.01
C ALA A 455 -31.01 -2.49 -16.45
N ARG A 456 -31.49 -1.77 -15.43
CA ARG A 456 -30.72 -0.74 -14.71
C ARG A 456 -29.45 -1.28 -14.04
N ALA A 457 -29.36 -2.60 -13.85
CA ALA A 457 -28.14 -3.24 -13.35
C ALA A 457 -27.00 -3.28 -14.39
N LEU A 458 -27.29 -3.19 -15.70
CA LEU A 458 -26.30 -3.36 -16.78
C LEU A 458 -25.04 -2.48 -16.62
N PRO A 459 -25.15 -1.16 -16.37
CA PRO A 459 -23.97 -0.29 -16.25
C PRO A 459 -23.11 -0.59 -15.01
N THR A 460 -23.67 -1.28 -14.00
CA THR A 460 -22.99 -1.63 -12.73
C THR A 460 -22.60 -3.12 -12.64
N LEU A 461 -22.90 -3.94 -13.67
CA LEU A 461 -22.45 -5.33 -13.78
C LEU A 461 -20.95 -5.41 -14.12
N GLN A 462 -20.12 -5.01 -13.16
CA GLN A 462 -18.67 -5.01 -13.24
C GLN A 462 -18.05 -5.43 -11.90
N PRO A 463 -16.86 -6.10 -11.90
CA PRO A 463 -16.28 -6.63 -10.67
C PRO A 463 -16.02 -5.57 -9.59
N VAL A 464 -15.82 -4.31 -10.00
CA VAL A 464 -15.55 -3.18 -9.09
C VAL A 464 -16.77 -2.82 -8.25
N ALA A 465 -17.98 -2.96 -8.81
CA ALA A 465 -19.24 -2.66 -8.13
C ALA A 465 -19.61 -3.68 -7.05
N LEU A 466 -19.13 -4.93 -7.20
CA LEU A 466 -19.52 -6.02 -6.32
C LEU A 466 -18.75 -6.00 -4.99
N GLY A 467 -19.38 -6.41 -3.91
CA GLY A 467 -18.76 -6.58 -2.61
C GLY A 467 -17.61 -7.60 -2.60
N SER A 468 -16.71 -7.51 -1.63
CA SER A 468 -15.55 -8.43 -1.53
C SER A 468 -15.93 -9.92 -1.46
N PRO A 469 -16.98 -10.34 -0.72
CA PRO A 469 -17.42 -11.73 -0.72
C PRO A 469 -17.90 -12.18 -2.10
N THR A 470 -18.80 -11.41 -2.73
CA THR A 470 -19.34 -11.70 -4.07
C THR A 470 -18.23 -11.76 -5.12
N ARG A 471 -17.24 -10.83 -5.10
CA ARG A 471 -16.09 -10.90 -6.01
C ARG A 471 -15.23 -12.13 -5.81
N ARG A 472 -15.08 -12.59 -4.57
CA ARG A 472 -14.34 -13.81 -4.25
C ARG A 472 -15.05 -15.04 -4.79
N ALA A 473 -16.37 -15.13 -4.60
CA ALA A 473 -17.19 -16.19 -5.15
C ALA A 473 -17.20 -16.20 -6.70
N LEU A 474 -17.30 -15.02 -7.32
CA LEU A 474 -17.29 -14.84 -8.77
C LEU A 474 -16.01 -15.36 -9.44
N ARG A 475 -14.87 -15.39 -8.76
CA ARG A 475 -13.63 -15.97 -9.30
C ARG A 475 -13.74 -17.45 -9.64
N LYS A 476 -14.66 -18.17 -8.97
CA LYS A 476 -14.95 -19.58 -9.24
C LYS A 476 -15.87 -19.75 -10.45
N HIS A 477 -16.67 -18.71 -10.81
CA HIS A 477 -17.64 -18.70 -11.89
C HIS A 477 -17.18 -17.85 -13.07
N LYS A 478 -16.15 -18.33 -13.79
CA LYS A 478 -15.58 -17.60 -14.94
C LYS A 478 -16.64 -17.33 -16.02
N GLY A 479 -16.71 -16.09 -16.51
CA GLY A 479 -17.64 -15.69 -17.58
C GLY A 479 -19.07 -15.37 -17.11
N LEU A 480 -19.42 -15.51 -15.82
CA LEU A 480 -20.77 -15.27 -15.32
C LEU A 480 -21.27 -13.85 -15.63
N LEU A 481 -20.46 -12.83 -15.40
CA LEU A 481 -20.84 -11.43 -15.69
C LEU A 481 -21.11 -11.18 -17.18
N VAL A 482 -20.39 -11.86 -18.06
CA VAL A 482 -20.61 -11.75 -19.50
C VAL A 482 -21.96 -12.36 -19.85
N ARG A 483 -22.22 -13.59 -19.39
CA ARG A 483 -23.50 -14.28 -19.62
C ARG A 483 -24.70 -13.52 -19.07
N LEU A 484 -24.57 -12.94 -17.85
CA LEU A 484 -25.63 -12.10 -17.27
C LEU A 484 -25.88 -10.85 -18.11
N ARG A 485 -24.82 -10.21 -18.60
CA ARG A 485 -24.93 -9.04 -19.46
C ARG A 485 -25.60 -9.39 -20.78
N ASP A 486 -25.12 -10.47 -21.43
CA ASP A 486 -25.67 -10.93 -22.70
C ASP A 486 -27.16 -11.26 -22.58
N ALA A 487 -27.56 -11.98 -21.53
CA ALA A 487 -28.97 -12.29 -21.25
C ALA A 487 -29.85 -11.04 -21.05
N LEU A 488 -29.35 -10.01 -20.36
CA LEU A 488 -30.11 -8.76 -20.17
C LEU A 488 -30.19 -7.92 -21.45
N VAL A 489 -29.12 -7.89 -22.26
CA VAL A 489 -29.07 -7.17 -23.54
C VAL A 489 -29.98 -7.85 -24.58
N GLU A 490 -30.02 -9.18 -24.60
CA GLU A 490 -30.91 -9.94 -25.47
C GLU A 490 -32.40 -9.61 -25.22
N MET A 491 -32.78 -9.44 -23.94
CA MET A 491 -34.13 -9.08 -23.55
C MET A 491 -34.50 -7.62 -23.80
N ARG A 492 -33.54 -6.73 -23.84
CA ARG A 492 -33.74 -5.31 -24.13
C ARG A 492 -32.62 -4.77 -25.05
N PRO A 493 -32.80 -4.93 -26.39
CA PRO A 493 -31.87 -4.41 -27.39
C PRO A 493 -31.79 -2.89 -27.39
N GLY A 494 -31.32 -2.14 -26.69
CA GLY A 494 -31.31 -0.67 -26.56
C GLY A 494 -31.13 -0.18 -25.13
N ALA A 495 -30.89 -1.13 -24.20
CA ALA A 495 -30.50 -0.77 -22.84
C ALA A 495 -29.15 -0.08 -22.84
N ASP A 496 -28.96 0.84 -21.88
CA ASP A 496 -27.68 1.51 -21.69
C ASP A 496 -26.62 0.49 -21.22
N VAL A 497 -25.77 0.09 -22.15
CA VAL A 497 -24.69 -0.88 -21.94
C VAL A 497 -23.42 -0.19 -21.49
N GLU A 498 -23.36 1.16 -21.58
CA GLU A 498 -22.18 1.90 -21.18
C GLU A 498 -21.90 1.74 -19.67
N GLN A 499 -20.72 1.28 -19.34
CA GLN A 499 -20.34 1.06 -17.94
C GLN A 499 -20.15 2.38 -17.23
N ILE A 500 -20.87 2.58 -16.13
CA ILE A 500 -20.67 3.73 -15.26
C ILE A 500 -19.23 3.69 -14.72
N GLN A 501 -18.51 4.80 -14.86
CA GLN A 501 -17.18 4.94 -14.30
C GLN A 501 -17.26 5.10 -12.79
N LEU A 502 -17.24 3.98 -12.07
CA LEU A 502 -17.27 3.92 -10.61
C LEU A 502 -15.92 4.25 -9.97
N GLU A 503 -14.84 4.16 -10.74
CA GLU A 503 -13.49 4.48 -10.27
C GLU A 503 -13.20 5.97 -10.47
N ARG A 504 -12.93 6.68 -9.36
CA ARG A 504 -12.47 8.08 -9.39
C ARG A 504 -11.07 8.16 -9.99
N ILE A 505 -10.17 7.27 -9.57
CA ILE A 505 -8.80 7.17 -10.03
C ILE A 505 -8.48 5.70 -10.23
N ARG A 506 -8.09 5.32 -11.43
CA ARG A 506 -7.59 3.96 -11.68
C ARG A 506 -6.29 3.77 -10.91
N PRO A 507 -6.08 2.65 -10.20
CA PRO A 507 -4.83 2.41 -9.45
C PRO A 507 -3.57 2.63 -10.28
N ARG A 508 -3.65 2.26 -11.56
CA ARG A 508 -2.60 2.46 -12.54
C ARG A 508 -2.28 3.94 -12.77
N THR A 509 -3.29 4.79 -12.84
CA THR A 509 -3.11 6.25 -13.03
C THR A 509 -2.49 6.88 -11.78
N LEU A 510 -2.89 6.47 -10.57
CA LEU A 510 -2.28 6.94 -9.33
C LEU A 510 -0.80 6.57 -9.26
N ILE A 511 -0.48 5.31 -9.56
CA ILE A 511 0.91 4.82 -9.62
C ILE A 511 1.70 5.64 -10.65
N MET A 512 1.15 5.87 -11.83
CA MET A 512 1.79 6.65 -12.89
C MET A 512 2.06 8.10 -12.48
N ILE A 513 1.10 8.74 -11.78
CA ILE A 513 1.27 10.12 -11.29
C ILE A 513 2.39 10.15 -10.23
N VAL A 514 2.35 9.25 -9.25
CA VAL A 514 3.37 9.20 -8.19
C VAL A 514 4.75 8.92 -8.77
N LEU A 515 4.87 7.90 -9.63
CA LEU A 515 6.15 7.56 -10.27
C LEU A 515 6.63 8.68 -11.21
N GLY A 516 5.72 9.29 -11.97
CA GLY A 516 6.04 10.43 -12.84
C GLY A 516 6.49 11.66 -12.06
N SER A 517 5.88 11.93 -10.88
CA SER A 517 6.30 13.03 -10.00
C SER A 517 7.68 12.78 -9.39
N ILE A 518 7.95 11.56 -8.95
CA ILE A 518 9.28 11.17 -8.44
C ILE A 518 10.32 11.30 -9.56
N ALA A 519 10.04 10.77 -10.73
CA ALA A 519 10.92 10.84 -11.89
C ALA A 519 11.18 12.29 -12.30
N GLY A 520 10.14 13.11 -12.38
CA GLY A 520 10.25 14.53 -12.71
C GLY A 520 11.07 15.31 -11.68
N TYR A 521 10.86 15.04 -10.39
CA TYR A 521 11.64 15.66 -9.32
C TYR A 521 13.13 15.28 -9.39
N VAL A 522 13.43 13.99 -9.56
CA VAL A 522 14.81 13.49 -9.69
C VAL A 522 15.47 14.10 -10.94
N LEU A 523 14.76 14.16 -12.06
CA LEU A 523 15.24 14.80 -13.28
C LEU A 523 15.60 16.26 -13.04
N LEU A 524 14.66 17.04 -12.51
CA LEU A 524 14.83 18.46 -12.30
C LEU A 524 15.96 18.77 -11.30
N SER A 525 16.06 17.99 -10.21
CA SER A 525 17.10 18.20 -9.21
C SER A 525 18.53 17.93 -9.72
N GLN A 526 18.68 16.99 -10.66
CA GLN A 526 19.97 16.72 -11.28
C GLN A 526 20.29 17.69 -12.41
N LEU A 527 19.32 18.05 -13.25
CA LEU A 527 19.54 19.08 -14.26
C LEU A 527 19.89 20.45 -13.66
N ALA A 528 19.31 20.79 -12.50
CA ALA A 528 19.61 22.05 -11.84
C ALA A 528 21.08 22.19 -11.35
N GLN A 529 21.79 21.06 -11.20
CA GLN A 529 23.19 21.04 -10.78
C GLN A 529 24.19 21.09 -11.95
N VAL A 530 23.70 20.99 -13.20
CA VAL A 530 24.52 20.92 -14.40
C VAL A 530 24.25 22.13 -15.27
N ASP A 531 25.29 22.92 -15.58
CA ASP A 531 25.19 23.95 -16.60
C ASP A 531 25.17 23.29 -17.99
N LEU A 532 23.95 22.91 -18.42
CA LEU A 532 23.72 22.25 -19.71
C LEU A 532 24.18 23.12 -20.90
N VAL A 533 24.09 24.44 -20.75
CA VAL A 533 24.46 25.37 -21.81
C VAL A 533 25.98 25.36 -21.98
N ALA A 534 26.73 25.47 -20.89
CA ALA A 534 28.18 25.37 -20.90
C ALA A 534 28.69 24.00 -21.38
N LEU A 535 28.02 22.92 -20.95
CA LEU A 535 28.36 21.55 -21.34
C LEU A 535 28.20 21.33 -22.87
N ILE A 536 27.08 21.78 -23.45
CA ILE A 536 26.81 21.61 -24.88
C ILE A 536 27.65 22.60 -25.73
N ALA A 537 27.90 23.81 -25.24
CA ALA A 537 28.69 24.80 -25.95
C ALA A 537 30.17 24.41 -26.08
N ASN A 538 30.73 23.70 -25.11
CA ASN A 538 32.11 23.25 -25.12
C ASN A 538 32.32 21.89 -25.82
N ALA A 539 31.26 21.17 -26.18
CA ALA A 539 31.34 19.87 -26.85
C ALA A 539 31.47 20.03 -28.39
N GLN A 540 32.30 19.18 -28.99
CA GLN A 540 32.40 19.09 -30.45
C GLN A 540 31.12 18.45 -31.03
N TRP A 541 30.36 19.20 -31.87
CA TRP A 541 29.06 18.80 -32.40
C TRP A 541 29.09 17.53 -33.27
N SER A 542 30.21 17.25 -33.94
CA SER A 542 30.40 16.03 -34.74
C SER A 542 30.33 14.77 -33.89
N TRP A 543 31.02 14.75 -32.74
CA TRP A 543 31.02 13.63 -31.82
C TRP A 543 29.68 13.50 -31.05
N LEU A 544 29.05 14.63 -30.74
CA LEU A 544 27.71 14.63 -30.19
C LEU A 544 26.69 13.92 -31.11
N GLY A 545 26.77 14.25 -32.41
CA GLY A 545 25.94 13.59 -33.44
C GLY A 545 26.19 12.08 -33.56
N ILE A 546 27.46 11.66 -33.47
CA ILE A 546 27.84 10.24 -33.47
C ILE A 546 27.27 9.56 -32.19
N GLY A 547 27.41 10.17 -31.02
CA GLY A 547 26.88 9.67 -29.77
C GLY A 547 25.35 9.46 -29.81
N LEU A 548 24.61 10.44 -30.39
CA LEU A 548 23.16 10.32 -30.55
C LEU A 548 22.78 9.18 -31.53
N LEU A 549 23.49 9.03 -32.65
CA LEU A 549 23.25 7.92 -33.57
C LEU A 549 23.50 6.57 -32.93
N LEU A 550 24.62 6.44 -32.20
CA LEU A 550 24.93 5.21 -31.48
C LEU A 550 23.90 4.91 -30.38
N SER A 551 23.38 5.94 -29.72
CA SER A 551 22.28 5.77 -28.73
C SER A 551 21.02 5.22 -29.40
N LEU A 552 20.70 5.60 -30.64
CA LEU A 552 19.59 4.97 -31.38
C LEU A 552 19.89 3.51 -31.74
N VAL A 553 21.14 3.18 -32.05
CA VAL A 553 21.57 1.79 -32.34
C VAL A 553 21.41 0.90 -31.12
N THR A 554 21.53 1.41 -29.88
CA THR A 554 21.30 0.62 -28.65
C THR A 554 19.91 0.00 -28.63
N TYR A 555 18.88 0.69 -29.12
CA TYR A 555 17.53 0.16 -29.19
C TYR A 555 17.34 -0.95 -30.21
N VAL A 556 18.08 -0.90 -31.31
CA VAL A 556 18.10 -1.99 -32.29
C VAL A 556 18.77 -3.22 -31.68
N GLY A 557 19.93 -3.03 -31.01
CA GLY A 557 20.61 -4.09 -30.28
C GLY A 557 19.75 -4.73 -29.19
N ALA A 558 19.06 -3.89 -28.39
CA ALA A 558 18.14 -4.35 -27.35
C ALA A 558 16.93 -5.10 -27.94
N ALA A 559 16.38 -4.66 -29.06
CA ALA A 559 15.29 -5.35 -29.73
C ALA A 559 15.71 -6.71 -30.28
N TRP A 560 16.89 -6.80 -30.92
CA TRP A 560 17.46 -8.07 -31.38
C TRP A 560 17.80 -9.01 -30.21
N SER A 561 18.38 -8.48 -29.16
CA SER A 561 18.67 -9.20 -27.91
C SER A 561 17.41 -9.89 -27.34
N LEU A 562 16.28 -9.23 -27.37
CA LEU A 562 15.00 -9.82 -26.93
C LEU A 562 14.45 -10.81 -27.96
N SER A 563 14.41 -10.41 -29.23
CA SER A 563 13.79 -11.19 -30.33
C SER A 563 14.51 -12.53 -30.58
N GLY A 564 15.82 -12.59 -30.36
CA GLY A 564 16.63 -13.78 -30.55
C GLY A 564 16.27 -14.95 -29.62
N PHE A 565 15.71 -14.65 -28.44
CA PHE A 565 15.30 -15.67 -27.45
C PHE A 565 13.79 -15.92 -27.45
N VAL A 566 13.07 -15.41 -28.43
CA VAL A 566 11.63 -15.65 -28.61
C VAL A 566 11.43 -16.52 -29.86
N PRO A 567 10.66 -17.65 -29.74
CA PRO A 567 10.43 -18.55 -30.88
C PRO A 567 9.70 -17.87 -32.04
N GLU A 568 8.77 -16.97 -31.72
CA GLU A 568 7.92 -16.25 -32.66
C GLU A 568 8.66 -15.07 -33.32
N ARG A 569 8.22 -14.68 -34.51
CA ARG A 569 8.74 -13.49 -35.20
C ARG A 569 8.07 -12.23 -34.65
N LEU A 570 8.84 -11.43 -33.93
CA LEU A 570 8.37 -10.13 -33.41
C LEU A 570 8.54 -9.03 -34.50
N LYS A 571 7.63 -8.06 -34.52
CA LYS A 571 7.76 -6.88 -35.36
C LYS A 571 8.81 -5.94 -34.77
N LEU A 572 9.94 -5.75 -35.46
CA LEU A 572 11.11 -4.98 -34.98
C LEU A 572 10.70 -3.58 -34.46
N THR A 573 9.89 -2.86 -35.20
CA THR A 573 9.44 -1.50 -34.80
C THR A 573 8.66 -1.49 -33.48
N ARG A 574 7.81 -2.49 -33.22
CA ARG A 574 7.08 -2.60 -31.94
C ARG A 574 8.00 -3.04 -30.81
N THR A 575 8.97 -3.90 -31.12
CA THR A 575 9.96 -4.35 -30.14
C THR A 575 10.86 -3.19 -29.73
N ILE A 576 11.32 -2.37 -30.68
CA ILE A 576 12.06 -1.13 -30.39
C ILE A 576 11.21 -0.22 -29.48
N GLN A 577 9.93 0.03 -29.81
CA GLN A 577 9.06 0.82 -28.95
C GLN A 577 8.94 0.24 -27.54
N ALA A 578 8.92 -1.09 -27.39
CA ALA A 578 8.90 -1.74 -26.09
C ALA A 578 10.22 -1.52 -25.30
N GLN A 579 11.38 -1.51 -25.99
CA GLN A 579 12.67 -1.20 -25.36
C GLN A 579 12.71 0.25 -24.88
N VAL A 580 12.32 1.20 -25.74
CA VAL A 580 12.24 2.63 -25.40
C VAL A 580 11.27 2.87 -24.23
N ALA A 581 10.13 2.16 -24.20
CA ALA A 581 9.20 2.19 -23.07
C ALA A 581 9.79 1.56 -21.79
N GLY A 582 10.68 0.58 -21.94
CA GLY A 582 11.43 -0.05 -20.85
C GLY A 582 12.35 0.92 -20.14
N ASP A 583 13.02 1.83 -20.84
CA ASP A 583 13.88 2.84 -20.25
C ASP A 583 13.09 3.81 -19.38
N PHE A 584 11.91 4.26 -19.82
CA PHE A 584 11.01 5.05 -19.00
C PHE A 584 10.59 4.29 -17.74
N ALA A 585 10.28 3.00 -17.86
CA ALA A 585 9.92 2.19 -16.69
C ALA A 585 11.10 2.00 -15.72
N THR A 586 12.33 1.94 -16.23
CA THR A 586 13.56 1.81 -15.43
C THR A 586 13.86 3.08 -14.63
N LEU A 587 13.48 4.25 -15.13
CA LEU A 587 13.61 5.51 -14.39
C LEU A 587 12.87 5.51 -13.03
N VAL A 588 11.74 4.82 -12.95
CA VAL A 588 10.86 4.79 -11.77
C VAL A 588 10.93 3.46 -10.99
N SER A 589 11.84 2.58 -11.36
CA SER A 589 12.03 1.26 -10.73
C SER A 589 13.51 0.99 -10.46
N PRO A 590 13.85 0.02 -9.59
CA PRO A 590 15.20 -0.48 -9.52
C PRO A 590 15.74 -0.88 -10.90
N PRO A 591 17.05 -0.77 -11.15
CA PRO A 591 17.64 -1.08 -12.44
C PRO A 591 17.18 -2.45 -12.95
N THR A 592 16.96 -2.56 -14.24
CA THR A 592 16.52 -3.77 -14.96
C THR A 592 15.08 -4.23 -14.68
N LEU A 593 14.53 -4.11 -13.48
CA LEU A 593 13.19 -4.62 -13.14
C LEU A 593 12.08 -3.99 -13.97
N GLY A 594 12.16 -2.68 -14.24
CA GLY A 594 11.20 -1.98 -15.08
C GLY A 594 11.17 -2.50 -16.51
N ALA A 595 12.34 -2.63 -17.15
CA ALA A 595 12.48 -3.15 -18.50
C ALA A 595 12.05 -4.63 -18.59
N ILE A 596 12.40 -5.47 -17.62
CA ILE A 596 11.95 -6.87 -17.55
C ILE A 596 10.43 -6.94 -17.53
N ALA A 597 9.77 -6.15 -16.67
CA ALA A 597 8.31 -6.16 -16.55
C ALA A 597 7.63 -5.73 -17.86
N ILE A 598 8.15 -4.70 -18.53
CA ILE A 598 7.66 -4.24 -19.84
C ILE A 598 7.83 -5.34 -20.89
N ASN A 599 9.02 -5.95 -20.98
CA ASN A 599 9.34 -6.99 -21.95
C ASN A 599 8.44 -8.22 -21.77
N VAL A 600 8.27 -8.71 -20.53
CA VAL A 600 7.37 -9.84 -20.25
C VAL A 600 5.93 -9.48 -20.64
N ARG A 601 5.46 -8.29 -20.31
CA ARG A 601 4.09 -7.85 -20.63
C ARG A 601 3.88 -7.69 -22.13
N TYR A 602 4.85 -7.10 -22.82
CA TYR A 602 4.84 -6.95 -24.29
C TYR A 602 4.76 -8.32 -24.98
N LEU A 603 5.56 -9.29 -24.57
CA LEU A 603 5.54 -10.63 -25.13
C LEU A 603 4.20 -11.35 -24.89
N GLN A 604 3.64 -11.24 -23.66
CA GLN A 604 2.31 -11.79 -23.36
C GLN A 604 1.23 -11.19 -24.27
N LYS A 605 1.26 -9.88 -24.49
CA LYS A 605 0.32 -9.20 -25.36
C LYS A 605 0.57 -9.45 -26.86
N SER A 606 1.76 -9.90 -27.20
CA SER A 606 2.12 -10.33 -28.56
C SER A 606 1.70 -11.79 -28.85
N GLY A 607 0.99 -12.44 -27.89
CA GLY A 607 0.42 -13.78 -28.09
C GLY A 607 1.21 -14.92 -27.43
N LEU A 608 2.31 -14.62 -26.71
CA LEU A 608 3.05 -15.66 -25.99
C LEU A 608 2.35 -16.05 -24.67
N HIS A 609 2.38 -17.35 -24.37
CA HIS A 609 1.94 -17.80 -23.05
C HIS A 609 2.76 -17.14 -21.92
N PRO A 610 2.15 -16.71 -20.80
CA PRO A 610 2.83 -15.97 -19.74
C PRO A 610 4.12 -16.61 -19.22
N ALA A 611 4.13 -17.93 -19.10
CA ALA A 611 5.30 -18.68 -18.67
C ALA A 611 6.44 -18.59 -19.68
N LEU A 612 6.14 -18.73 -20.98
CA LEU A 612 7.13 -18.64 -22.05
C LEU A 612 7.69 -17.21 -22.18
N ALA A 613 6.84 -16.20 -22.06
CA ALA A 613 7.26 -14.80 -22.08
C ALA A 613 8.26 -14.49 -20.95
N ALA A 614 7.95 -14.92 -19.72
CA ALA A 614 8.83 -14.73 -18.57
C ALA A 614 10.16 -15.49 -18.73
N ALA A 615 10.10 -16.72 -19.22
CA ALA A 615 11.29 -17.54 -19.44
C ALA A 615 12.18 -16.99 -20.57
N SER A 616 11.61 -16.55 -21.68
CA SER A 616 12.37 -15.93 -22.79
C SER A 616 13.11 -14.68 -22.34
N VAL A 617 12.46 -13.80 -21.55
CA VAL A 617 13.10 -12.63 -20.96
C VAL A 617 14.17 -13.07 -19.96
N GLY A 618 13.89 -14.05 -19.10
CA GLY A 618 14.87 -14.56 -18.14
C GLY A 618 16.12 -15.10 -18.80
N VAL A 619 15.98 -15.93 -19.85
CA VAL A 619 17.13 -16.47 -20.62
C VAL A 619 17.90 -15.36 -21.33
N SER A 620 17.19 -14.39 -21.91
CA SER A 620 17.84 -13.20 -22.52
C SER A 620 18.68 -12.45 -21.49
N GLN A 621 18.19 -12.26 -20.25
CA GLN A 621 18.95 -11.56 -19.19
C GLN A 621 20.18 -12.35 -18.73
N VAL A 622 20.07 -13.67 -18.57
CA VAL A 622 21.22 -14.53 -18.23
C VAL A 622 22.27 -14.50 -19.34
N MET A 623 21.83 -14.61 -20.58
CA MET A 623 22.76 -14.58 -21.72
C MET A 623 23.42 -13.19 -21.88
N ALA A 624 22.65 -12.11 -21.64
CA ALA A 624 23.19 -10.75 -21.64
C ALA A 624 24.28 -10.58 -20.56
N PHE A 625 24.08 -11.16 -19.38
CA PHE A 625 25.09 -11.17 -18.33
C PHE A 625 26.36 -11.95 -18.75
N VAL A 626 26.20 -13.13 -19.37
CA VAL A 626 27.33 -13.91 -19.86
C VAL A 626 28.11 -13.15 -20.94
N VAL A 627 27.42 -12.58 -21.95
CA VAL A 627 28.06 -11.75 -22.98
C VAL A 627 28.78 -10.55 -22.38
N HIS A 628 28.15 -9.90 -21.39
CA HIS A 628 28.75 -8.76 -20.70
C HIS A 628 30.07 -9.13 -19.99
N ILE A 629 30.11 -10.27 -19.27
CA ILE A 629 31.33 -10.76 -18.61
C ILE A 629 32.39 -11.15 -19.64
N VAL A 630 32.02 -11.82 -20.74
CA VAL A 630 32.98 -12.18 -21.80
C VAL A 630 33.59 -10.92 -22.42
N LEU A 631 32.78 -9.90 -22.68
CA LEU A 631 33.27 -8.61 -23.19
C LEU A 631 34.18 -7.93 -22.19
N LEU A 632 33.77 -7.88 -20.90
CA LEU A 632 34.59 -7.28 -19.83
C LEU A 632 35.96 -7.96 -19.70
N LEU A 633 36.00 -9.27 -19.74
CA LEU A 633 37.29 -10.03 -19.73
C LEU A 633 38.09 -9.79 -20.99
N GLY A 634 37.46 -9.82 -22.17
CA GLY A 634 38.13 -9.59 -23.44
C GLY A 634 38.77 -8.21 -23.54
N PHE A 635 37.99 -7.15 -23.20
CA PHE A 635 38.52 -5.80 -23.19
C PHE A 635 39.49 -5.56 -22.04
N GLY A 636 39.29 -6.22 -20.90
CA GLY A 636 40.23 -6.19 -19.76
C GLY A 636 41.62 -6.70 -20.14
N ILE A 637 41.70 -7.81 -20.87
CA ILE A 637 42.96 -8.34 -21.41
C ILE A 637 43.56 -7.35 -22.43
N ALA A 638 42.74 -6.83 -23.35
CA ALA A 638 43.21 -5.88 -24.37
C ALA A 638 43.71 -4.55 -23.75
N ALA A 639 43.07 -4.06 -22.67
CA ALA A 639 43.49 -2.88 -21.96
C ALA A 639 44.73 -3.12 -21.09
N GLY A 640 44.84 -4.28 -20.41
CA GLY A 640 45.89 -4.62 -19.49
C GLY A 640 47.26 -4.86 -20.15
N THR A 641 47.29 -5.11 -21.47
CA THR A 641 48.55 -5.18 -22.24
C THR A 641 49.16 -3.80 -22.50
N GLN A 642 48.48 -2.71 -22.18
CA GLN A 642 48.90 -1.34 -22.53
C GLN A 642 48.91 -0.33 -21.37
N ALA A 643 48.41 -0.66 -20.17
CA ALA A 643 48.35 0.25 -19.02
C ALA A 643 48.40 -0.50 -17.69
N ASP A 644 49.09 0.09 -16.68
CA ASP A 644 49.05 -0.36 -15.28
C ASP A 644 47.68 -0.02 -14.65
N PHE A 645 46.62 -0.69 -15.09
CA PHE A 645 45.28 -0.47 -14.63
C PHE A 645 44.99 -1.34 -13.42
N THR A 646 45.02 -0.77 -12.20
CA THR A 646 44.57 -1.44 -10.96
C THR A 646 43.13 -1.04 -10.64
N PHE A 647 42.18 -1.94 -10.91
CA PHE A 647 40.81 -1.74 -10.52
C PHE A 647 40.58 -2.15 -9.06
N ASP A 648 40.43 -1.19 -8.16
CA ASP A 648 40.12 -1.42 -6.74
C ASP A 648 38.67 -0.97 -6.48
N PRO A 649 37.67 -1.89 -6.53
CA PRO A 649 36.29 -1.52 -6.31
C PRO A 649 36.07 -1.06 -4.87
N PRO A 650 35.22 -0.06 -4.64
CA PRO A 650 34.89 0.42 -3.30
C PRO A 650 34.47 -0.77 -2.38
N ARG A 651 35.13 -0.91 -1.24
CA ARG A 651 34.85 -1.99 -0.27
C ARG A 651 33.38 -2.13 0.07
N ALA A 652 32.65 -0.99 0.15
CA ALA A 652 31.21 -0.97 0.38
C ALA A 652 30.40 -1.68 -0.74
N ALA A 653 30.82 -1.56 -2.01
CA ALA A 653 30.15 -2.24 -3.13
C ALA A 653 30.38 -3.76 -3.07
N VAL A 654 31.61 -4.17 -2.77
CA VAL A 654 31.97 -5.60 -2.61
C VAL A 654 31.19 -6.21 -1.43
N ILE A 655 31.15 -5.51 -0.29
CA ILE A 655 30.40 -5.94 0.90
C ILE A 655 28.90 -5.98 0.59
N GLY A 656 28.35 -5.00 -0.13
CA GLY A 656 26.96 -4.96 -0.53
C GLY A 656 26.55 -6.14 -1.41
N VAL A 657 27.35 -6.45 -2.43
CA VAL A 657 27.14 -7.61 -3.31
C VAL A 657 27.26 -8.93 -2.53
N ALA A 658 28.27 -9.05 -1.67
CA ALA A 658 28.45 -10.21 -0.82
C ALA A 658 27.26 -10.38 0.15
N ALA A 659 26.79 -9.31 0.77
CA ALA A 659 25.62 -9.34 1.67
C ALA A 659 24.34 -9.78 0.95
N VAL A 660 24.10 -9.27 -0.25
CA VAL A 660 22.94 -9.69 -1.09
C VAL A 660 23.07 -11.15 -1.49
N ALA A 661 24.26 -11.61 -1.87
CA ALA A 661 24.51 -13.02 -2.21
C ALA A 661 24.29 -13.93 -1.00
N VAL A 662 24.81 -13.57 0.17
CA VAL A 662 24.60 -14.30 1.43
C VAL A 662 23.13 -14.34 1.81
N LEU A 663 22.40 -13.22 1.71
CA LEU A 663 20.97 -13.13 1.97
C LEU A 663 20.17 -14.04 1.01
N ALA A 664 20.51 -14.02 -0.29
CA ALA A 664 19.88 -14.88 -1.29
C ALA A 664 20.12 -16.36 -0.99
N LEU A 665 21.35 -16.74 -0.64
CA LEU A 665 21.70 -18.10 -0.24
C LEU A 665 20.99 -18.52 1.06
N ALA A 666 20.90 -17.62 2.05
CA ALA A 666 20.17 -17.85 3.30
C ALA A 666 18.67 -18.05 3.04
N LEU A 667 18.07 -17.27 2.18
CA LEU A 667 16.66 -17.43 1.78
C LEU A 667 16.44 -18.76 1.04
N LEU A 668 17.36 -19.17 0.16
CA LEU A 668 17.33 -20.47 -0.54
C LEU A 668 17.58 -21.66 0.40
N ALA A 669 18.29 -21.46 1.52
CA ALA A 669 18.48 -22.47 2.54
C ALA A 669 17.21 -22.79 3.34
N ILE A 670 16.21 -21.87 3.37
CA ILE A 670 14.94 -22.06 4.06
C ILE A 670 14.10 -23.10 3.27
N PRO A 671 13.75 -24.27 3.87
CA PRO A 671 13.01 -25.31 3.15
C PRO A 671 11.66 -24.86 2.61
N ALA A 672 10.99 -23.93 3.30
CA ALA A 672 9.71 -23.37 2.86
C ALA A 672 9.86 -22.53 1.58
N VAL A 673 10.91 -21.70 1.50
CA VAL A 673 11.21 -20.87 0.32
C VAL A 673 11.61 -21.75 -0.86
N ARG A 674 12.47 -22.75 -0.61
CA ARG A 674 12.86 -23.72 -1.64
C ARG A 674 11.68 -24.52 -2.17
N ARG A 675 10.77 -24.99 -1.30
CA ARG A 675 9.53 -25.66 -1.72
C ARG A 675 8.62 -24.73 -2.52
N LEU A 676 8.47 -23.48 -2.11
CA LEU A 676 7.69 -22.47 -2.83
C LEU A 676 8.27 -22.21 -4.23
N ILE A 677 9.58 -22.09 -4.34
CA ILE A 677 10.28 -21.89 -5.62
C ILE A 677 10.12 -23.15 -6.48
N THR A 678 10.43 -24.34 -5.98
CA THR A 678 10.34 -25.57 -6.76
C THR A 678 8.92 -25.92 -7.16
N SER A 679 7.90 -25.65 -6.32
CA SER A 679 6.50 -25.91 -6.66
C SER A 679 5.96 -24.93 -7.69
N ARG A 680 6.47 -23.70 -7.75
CA ARG A 680 6.04 -22.67 -8.72
C ARG A 680 6.87 -22.69 -10.00
N VAL A 681 8.17 -22.84 -9.88
CA VAL A 681 9.13 -22.78 -11.00
C VAL A 681 9.32 -24.16 -11.67
N GLY A 682 9.23 -25.25 -10.92
CA GLY A 682 9.44 -26.60 -11.46
C GLY A 682 8.49 -26.99 -12.59
N PRO A 683 7.15 -26.80 -12.46
CA PRO A 683 6.21 -27.05 -13.56
C PRO A 683 6.48 -26.13 -14.75
N LEU A 684 6.83 -24.86 -14.48
CA LEU A 684 7.17 -23.87 -15.51
C LEU A 684 8.38 -24.32 -16.36
N LEU A 685 9.45 -24.78 -15.69
CA LEU A 685 10.66 -25.26 -16.38
C LEU A 685 10.40 -26.54 -17.21
N ARG A 686 9.54 -27.41 -16.74
CA ARG A 686 9.17 -28.62 -17.49
C ARG A 686 8.37 -28.31 -18.76
N GLU A 687 7.48 -27.30 -18.72
CA GLU A 687 6.68 -26.88 -19.85
C GLU A 687 7.46 -26.03 -20.86
N VAL A 688 8.33 -25.19 -20.37
CA VAL A 688 9.05 -24.17 -21.15
C VAL A 688 10.42 -24.67 -21.62
N GLY A 689 11.07 -25.57 -20.87
CA GLY A 689 12.40 -26.09 -21.16
C GLY A 689 12.55 -26.61 -22.60
N PRO A 690 11.67 -27.51 -23.10
CA PRO A 690 11.76 -28.03 -24.46
C PRO A 690 11.68 -26.95 -25.55
N ARG A 691 10.87 -25.90 -25.31
CA ARG A 691 10.70 -24.78 -26.26
C ARG A 691 11.96 -23.89 -26.31
N LEU A 692 12.62 -23.69 -25.18
CA LEU A 692 13.88 -22.94 -25.13
C LEU A 692 15.01 -23.71 -25.79
N VAL A 693 15.06 -25.03 -25.65
CA VAL A 693 16.01 -25.87 -26.38
C VAL A 693 15.81 -25.74 -27.91
N THR A 694 14.55 -25.68 -28.36
CA THR A 694 14.22 -25.47 -29.77
C THR A 694 14.74 -24.11 -30.29
N VAL A 695 14.71 -23.04 -29.45
CA VAL A 695 15.31 -21.74 -29.82
C VAL A 695 16.83 -21.84 -29.87
N ALA A 696 17.45 -22.52 -28.91
CA ALA A 696 18.88 -22.73 -28.86
C ALA A 696 19.42 -23.55 -30.06
N GLN A 697 18.58 -24.42 -30.65
CA GLN A 697 18.92 -25.20 -31.86
C GLN A 697 18.78 -24.41 -33.16
N ARG A 698 18.29 -23.15 -33.12
CA ARG A 698 18.18 -22.29 -34.31
C ARG A 698 19.34 -21.29 -34.36
N PRO A 699 20.40 -21.53 -35.15
CA PRO A 699 21.62 -20.73 -35.15
C PRO A 699 21.34 -19.25 -35.50
N PHE A 700 20.43 -18.97 -36.40
CA PHE A 700 20.07 -17.60 -36.77
C PHE A 700 19.40 -16.83 -35.61
N LYS A 701 18.60 -17.51 -34.76
CA LYS A 701 17.99 -16.87 -33.60
C LYS A 701 19.02 -16.60 -32.50
N LEU A 702 19.95 -17.52 -32.27
CA LEU A 702 21.06 -17.28 -31.38
C LEU A 702 21.95 -16.15 -31.86
N LEU A 703 22.26 -16.12 -33.16
CA LEU A 703 23.05 -15.04 -33.75
C LEU A 703 22.33 -13.68 -33.62
N GLU A 704 21.03 -13.66 -33.86
CA GLU A 704 20.18 -12.47 -33.63
C GLU A 704 20.26 -12.01 -32.17
N GLY A 705 20.08 -12.92 -31.19
CA GLY A 705 20.10 -12.61 -29.76
C GLY A 705 21.46 -12.18 -29.25
N VAL A 706 22.49 -13.01 -29.44
CA VAL A 706 23.86 -12.72 -28.99
C VAL A 706 24.46 -11.54 -29.73
N GLY A 707 24.24 -11.48 -31.06
CA GLY A 707 24.67 -10.34 -31.88
C GLY A 707 24.01 -9.04 -31.44
N GLY A 708 22.72 -9.08 -31.09
CA GLY A 708 22.02 -7.95 -30.50
C GLY A 708 22.64 -7.48 -29.19
N MET A 709 23.08 -8.42 -28.33
CA MET A 709 23.74 -8.08 -27.04
C MET A 709 25.12 -7.46 -27.25
N VAL A 710 25.90 -8.01 -28.19
CA VAL A 710 27.20 -7.45 -28.55
C VAL A 710 27.03 -6.06 -29.15
N LEU A 711 26.08 -5.88 -30.08
CA LEU A 711 25.76 -4.59 -30.69
C LEU A 711 25.34 -3.57 -29.61
N LEU A 712 24.50 -3.98 -28.67
CA LEU A 712 24.04 -3.13 -27.56
C LEU A 712 25.22 -2.61 -26.71
N ASN A 713 26.10 -3.50 -26.27
CA ASN A 713 27.27 -3.12 -25.47
C ASN A 713 28.26 -2.28 -26.30
N ALA A 714 28.53 -2.67 -27.57
CA ALA A 714 29.40 -1.92 -28.47
C ALA A 714 28.88 -0.49 -28.73
N ALA A 715 27.56 -0.35 -28.89
CA ALA A 715 26.94 0.96 -29.07
C ALA A 715 27.07 1.83 -27.81
N TYR A 716 26.83 1.29 -26.61
CA TYR A 716 27.03 2.05 -25.36
C TYR A 716 28.50 2.42 -25.12
N ILE A 717 29.43 1.51 -25.40
CA ILE A 717 30.88 1.81 -25.35
C ILE A 717 31.20 2.94 -26.33
N GLY A 718 30.66 2.86 -27.55
CA GLY A 718 30.84 3.88 -28.58
C GLY A 718 30.24 5.24 -28.18
N VAL A 719 29.09 5.27 -27.49
CA VAL A 719 28.53 6.53 -26.97
C VAL A 719 29.45 7.15 -25.92
N LEU A 720 29.96 6.32 -24.97
CA LEU A 720 30.87 6.85 -23.95
C LEU A 720 32.18 7.35 -24.58
N TYR A 721 32.75 6.61 -25.55
CA TYR A 721 33.90 7.01 -26.33
C TYR A 721 33.66 8.34 -27.06
N ALA A 722 32.53 8.45 -27.77
CA ALA A 722 32.16 9.69 -28.44
C ALA A 722 32.00 10.87 -27.48
N CYS A 723 31.53 10.63 -26.25
CA CYS A 723 31.43 11.66 -25.22
C CYS A 723 32.80 12.11 -24.70
N VAL A 724 33.79 11.23 -24.64
CA VAL A 724 35.19 11.60 -24.28
C VAL A 724 35.81 12.44 -25.41
N GLU A 725 35.73 11.98 -26.65
CA GLU A 725 36.24 12.67 -27.83
C GLU A 725 35.55 14.04 -28.06
N ALA A 726 34.29 14.19 -27.65
CA ALA A 726 33.54 15.43 -27.73
C ALA A 726 34.18 16.59 -26.97
N PHE A 727 34.96 16.28 -25.93
CA PHE A 727 35.70 17.26 -25.12
C PHE A 727 37.15 17.43 -25.55
N GLY A 728 37.55 16.85 -26.70
CA GLY A 728 38.88 17.02 -27.30
C GLY A 728 39.95 16.12 -26.70
N GLU A 729 39.59 15.22 -25.85
CA GLU A 729 40.49 14.23 -25.24
C GLU A 729 40.33 12.87 -25.94
N SER A 730 41.43 12.11 -26.05
CA SER A 730 41.43 10.79 -26.66
C SER A 730 41.85 9.74 -25.64
N MET A 731 41.10 8.66 -25.60
CA MET A 731 41.38 7.53 -24.72
C MET A 731 41.31 6.22 -25.51
N ASN A 732 42.17 5.24 -25.14
CA ASN A 732 42.09 3.92 -25.75
C ASN A 732 40.69 3.31 -25.57
N ILE A 733 40.06 2.90 -26.68
CA ILE A 733 38.69 2.36 -26.69
C ILE A 733 38.54 1.12 -25.80
N ALA A 734 39.63 0.31 -25.63
CA ALA A 734 39.63 -0.83 -24.72
C ALA A 734 39.45 -0.39 -23.25
N VAL A 735 40.11 0.70 -22.85
CA VAL A 735 39.99 1.28 -21.51
C VAL A 735 38.57 1.83 -21.31
N VAL A 736 38.06 2.58 -22.28
CA VAL A 736 36.66 3.06 -22.25
C VAL A 736 35.65 1.92 -22.15
N ALA A 737 35.90 0.82 -22.86
CA ALA A 737 35.06 -0.37 -22.81
C ALA A 737 35.05 -1.02 -21.40
N VAL A 738 36.24 -1.16 -20.78
CA VAL A 738 36.35 -1.68 -19.40
C VAL A 738 35.64 -0.77 -18.42
N VAL A 739 35.84 0.54 -18.51
CA VAL A 739 35.19 1.52 -17.65
C VAL A 739 33.66 1.44 -17.80
N TYR A 740 33.15 1.39 -19.02
CA TYR A 740 31.72 1.24 -19.27
C TYR A 740 31.17 -0.06 -18.66
N LEU A 741 31.78 -1.20 -19.00
CA LEU A 741 31.29 -2.52 -18.58
C LEU A 741 31.35 -2.67 -17.05
N ALA A 742 32.43 -2.25 -16.41
CA ALA A 742 32.56 -2.26 -14.96
C ALA A 742 31.57 -1.29 -14.29
N GLY A 743 31.46 -0.07 -14.81
CA GLY A 743 30.55 0.95 -14.30
C GLY A 743 29.08 0.54 -14.43
N ALA A 744 28.70 -0.07 -15.55
CA ALA A 744 27.36 -0.63 -15.75
C ALA A 744 27.03 -1.76 -14.76
N THR A 745 28.02 -2.62 -14.45
CA THR A 745 27.88 -3.69 -13.45
C THR A 745 27.62 -3.11 -12.05
N ILE A 746 28.40 -2.10 -11.64
CA ILE A 746 28.22 -1.40 -10.35
C ILE A 746 26.86 -0.71 -10.30
N GLY A 747 26.47 -0.05 -11.39
CA GLY A 747 25.17 0.64 -11.49
C GLY A 747 23.95 -0.30 -11.39
N GLN A 748 24.08 -1.53 -11.93
CA GLN A 748 23.02 -2.53 -11.81
C GLN A 748 22.89 -3.08 -10.39
N ALA A 749 23.97 -3.11 -9.62
CA ALA A 749 23.95 -3.51 -8.21
C ALA A 749 23.43 -2.42 -7.27
N ALA A 750 23.37 -1.17 -7.71
CA ALA A 750 22.92 -0.04 -6.89
C ALA A 750 21.39 -0.09 -6.68
N PRO A 751 20.88 0.11 -5.45
CA PRO A 751 19.44 0.10 -5.17
C PRO A 751 18.72 1.39 -5.59
N THR A 752 19.40 2.28 -6.32
CA THR A 752 18.87 3.56 -6.76
C THR A 752 18.06 3.44 -8.06
N PRO A 753 16.96 4.19 -8.24
CA PRO A 753 16.21 4.19 -9.50
C PRO A 753 17.12 4.54 -10.69
N GLY A 754 17.11 3.70 -11.74
CA GLY A 754 17.96 3.90 -12.92
C GLY A 754 19.47 3.85 -12.67
N GLY A 755 19.93 3.39 -11.49
CA GLY A 755 21.35 3.39 -11.12
C GLY A 755 21.95 4.78 -10.90
N LEU A 756 21.09 5.80 -10.65
CA LEU A 756 21.50 7.21 -10.51
C LEU A 756 22.49 7.41 -9.36
N GLY A 757 23.50 8.19 -9.62
CA GLY A 757 24.62 8.46 -8.70
C GLY A 757 25.71 7.38 -8.74
N ALA A 758 25.34 6.11 -8.78
CA ALA A 758 26.31 5.00 -8.77
C ALA A 758 27.00 4.80 -10.13
N VAL A 759 26.23 4.86 -11.22
CA VAL A 759 26.77 4.77 -12.59
C VAL A 759 27.69 5.97 -12.86
N GLU A 760 27.24 7.16 -12.55
CA GLU A 760 27.98 8.39 -12.79
C GLU A 760 29.29 8.38 -12.01
N ALA A 761 29.26 8.05 -10.73
CA ALA A 761 30.46 7.98 -9.91
C ALA A 761 31.43 6.89 -10.39
N ALA A 762 30.93 5.71 -10.76
CA ALA A 762 31.76 4.61 -11.24
C ALA A 762 32.42 4.91 -12.59
N LEU A 763 31.65 5.50 -13.54
CA LEU A 763 32.18 5.89 -14.85
C LEU A 763 33.20 7.03 -14.73
N ALA A 764 32.90 8.09 -13.94
CA ALA A 764 33.81 9.20 -13.76
C ALA A 764 35.11 8.76 -13.09
N ALA A 765 35.01 7.97 -12.01
CA ALA A 765 36.20 7.41 -11.34
C ALA A 765 36.99 6.49 -12.29
N GLY A 766 36.34 5.66 -13.09
CA GLY A 766 36.98 4.78 -14.06
C GLY A 766 37.71 5.55 -15.17
N LEU A 767 37.12 6.60 -15.74
CA LEU A 767 37.75 7.45 -16.75
C LEU A 767 38.95 8.20 -16.17
N THR A 768 38.81 8.73 -14.95
CA THR A 768 39.91 9.42 -14.24
C THR A 768 41.06 8.44 -13.95
N ALA A 769 40.75 7.23 -13.48
CA ALA A 769 41.77 6.17 -13.30
C ALA A 769 42.41 5.74 -14.62
N GLY A 770 41.68 5.86 -15.74
CA GLY A 770 42.21 5.62 -17.10
C GLY A 770 43.05 6.77 -17.64
N GLY A 771 43.30 7.84 -16.87
CA GLY A 771 44.19 8.94 -17.25
C GLY A 771 43.49 10.24 -17.72
N LEU A 772 42.15 10.31 -17.67
CA LEU A 772 41.42 11.53 -18.02
C LEU A 772 41.41 12.54 -16.87
N ASP A 773 41.46 13.84 -17.19
CA ASP A 773 41.23 14.85 -16.18
C ASP A 773 39.86 14.67 -15.49
N ALA A 774 39.82 14.86 -14.16
CA ALA A 774 38.60 14.59 -13.39
C ALA A 774 37.41 15.49 -13.83
N GLY A 775 37.66 16.75 -14.20
CA GLY A 775 36.62 17.66 -14.67
C GLY A 775 36.05 17.20 -16.03
N ILE A 776 36.92 16.78 -16.95
CA ILE A 776 36.54 16.27 -18.26
C ILE A 776 35.84 14.93 -18.14
N ALA A 777 36.33 14.04 -17.27
CA ALA A 777 35.70 12.75 -17.00
C ALA A 777 34.26 12.92 -16.51
N VAL A 778 34.00 13.83 -15.57
CA VAL A 778 32.65 14.15 -15.08
C VAL A 778 31.81 14.71 -16.21
N SER A 779 32.31 15.65 -17.01
CA SER A 779 31.59 16.26 -18.13
C SER A 779 31.21 15.23 -19.20
N ALA A 780 32.14 14.33 -19.59
CA ALA A 780 31.91 13.24 -20.54
C ALA A 780 30.83 12.26 -20.02
N VAL A 781 30.87 11.91 -18.73
CA VAL A 781 29.86 11.04 -18.13
C VAL A 781 28.49 11.71 -18.05
N LEU A 782 28.43 12.99 -17.73
CA LEU A 782 27.16 13.73 -17.74
C LEU A 782 26.56 13.82 -19.14
N LEU A 783 27.39 14.08 -20.18
CA LEU A 783 26.96 14.06 -21.58
C LEU A 783 26.50 12.67 -21.99
N TYR A 784 27.22 11.62 -21.60
CA TYR A 784 26.84 10.22 -21.82
C TYR A 784 25.45 9.95 -21.21
N ARG A 785 25.22 10.36 -19.97
CA ARG A 785 23.92 10.17 -19.28
C ARG A 785 22.82 11.01 -19.92
N LEU A 786 23.13 12.20 -20.38
CA LEU A 786 22.19 13.02 -21.12
C LEU A 786 21.69 12.29 -22.37
N ILE A 787 22.61 11.71 -23.15
CA ILE A 787 22.31 11.03 -24.42
C ILE A 787 21.64 9.67 -24.20
N THR A 788 22.10 8.87 -23.22
CA THR A 788 21.68 7.46 -23.06
C THR A 788 20.57 7.26 -22.03
N PHE A 789 20.32 8.19 -21.13
CA PHE A 789 19.35 8.05 -20.05
C PHE A 789 18.28 9.15 -20.06
N TRP A 790 18.68 10.42 -20.06
CA TRP A 790 17.74 11.53 -19.90
C TRP A 790 16.95 11.82 -21.17
N LEU A 791 17.62 11.95 -22.30
CA LEU A 791 16.98 12.25 -23.59
C LEU A 791 15.99 11.15 -24.00
N PRO A 792 16.30 9.85 -23.89
CA PRO A 792 15.36 8.78 -24.20
C PRO A 792 14.13 8.68 -23.33
N THR A 793 14.12 9.29 -22.16
CA THR A 793 12.98 9.27 -21.22
C THR A 793 11.72 9.89 -21.86
N LEU A 794 11.88 10.96 -22.63
CA LEU A 794 10.75 11.63 -23.29
C LEU A 794 10.07 10.74 -24.35
N PRO A 795 10.80 10.21 -25.37
CA PRO A 795 10.21 9.25 -26.29
C PRO A 795 9.80 7.95 -25.59
N GLY A 796 10.45 7.58 -24.46
CA GLY A 796 10.07 6.44 -23.61
C GLY A 796 8.67 6.58 -23.05
N TYR A 797 8.34 7.71 -22.50
CA TYR A 797 6.99 8.02 -22.02
C TYR A 797 5.95 7.94 -23.15
N TRP A 798 6.26 8.53 -24.30
CA TRP A 798 5.38 8.46 -25.48
C TRP A 798 5.18 7.01 -25.95
N ALA A 799 6.27 6.23 -26.06
CA ALA A 799 6.23 4.84 -26.48
C ALA A 799 5.41 3.99 -25.51
N PHE A 800 5.61 4.18 -24.19
CA PHE A 800 4.84 3.53 -23.14
C PHE A 800 3.34 3.82 -23.24
N THR A 801 2.98 5.09 -23.41
CA THR A 801 1.58 5.53 -23.53
C THR A 801 0.94 4.98 -24.81
N ASN A 802 1.66 5.01 -25.94
CA ASN A 802 1.18 4.50 -27.23
C ASN A 802 0.95 2.98 -27.19
N LEU A 803 1.90 2.20 -26.67
CA LEU A 803 1.76 0.75 -26.51
C LEU A 803 0.62 0.38 -25.56
N THR A 804 0.43 1.17 -24.50
CA THR A 804 -0.70 0.99 -23.58
C THR A 804 -2.04 1.24 -24.25
N ARG A 805 -2.15 2.34 -25.06
CA ARG A 805 -3.38 2.65 -25.82
C ARG A 805 -3.71 1.57 -26.83
N LYS A 806 -2.70 0.97 -27.45
CA LYS A 806 -2.85 -0.13 -28.42
C LYS A 806 -3.08 -1.50 -27.76
N GLY A 807 -3.17 -1.58 -26.45
CA GLY A 807 -3.37 -2.83 -25.71
C GLY A 807 -2.17 -3.80 -25.78
N LEU A 808 -0.98 -3.32 -26.13
CA LEU A 808 0.26 -4.09 -26.24
C LEU A 808 1.10 -4.08 -24.95
N LEU A 809 0.67 -3.29 -23.95
CA LEU A 809 1.21 -3.26 -22.59
C LEU A 809 0.13 -3.33 -21.51
#